data_8e4aa8c7c7e353f4f465f595084419cb
#
_entry.id   8e4aa8c7c7e353f4f465f595084419cb
#
_cell.length_a   1.000
_cell.length_b   1.000
_cell.length_c   1.000
_cell.angle_alpha   90.00
_cell.angle_beta   90.00
_cell.angle_gamma   90.00
#
_symmetry.space_group_name_H-M   'P 1'
#
loop_
_entity.id
_entity.type
_entity.pdbx_description
1 polymer ?
#
loop_
_entity_poly.entity_id
_entity_poly.type
_entity_poly.pdbx_seq_one_letter_code
_entity_poly.pdbx_strand_id
1 'polypeptide(L)'
;MKSNKQSKSRTICILAASALSASLLAYPADMYADTAKPTTGQTVIQHMGTPLLSAKEVKAFTDAYFAKPEVSDMLAGALVVIVKDDKVLLNTGYGYADLETKKKIDPDRTLFRMASISKSITATAMMQLVEEGKIDLKQDITTYMPDIKIVNNTGKPVTVEHLLTHTTGFDYTDSNLVPPQLLQNDEVPLADFLRVNAPTVVRSPGEVYRYDNLASSMQGYIVEKVSGHPFEEYVKTHIFDTLQMKHAAFRMDNDIITNLATGYNIHREPIKPYPNIPTIAPEGGMFATGTDMANFITAHLNNGQFGSSRILKEETMRLMHQTHVDAAGIPLMSYGFESFLHSSHNGQTVIGKGGDLNGYHSWLWLLPDQNVGGMIVVNSDASIPIREDFFTAFMNYFYPKKQEQKNNFSLNQEQLNSFEGFYRSLRTPIITTQVKAIPGGLSVLDAQGEHKLTPVGPLLFVDEKGTPAAFKQDDTGEIAYMYYTAIDSMSEKLAEPSAYNDVAEENPYAKDIYFISSLKAFGDQESSTFRPDEPITRAEFVSVISRLAGIKPNSNVSTFNDLQGHPLASYVQNVVDMGAVTGTPTQNFEPDRPITRQEAAAIIWRTAHNVLGAEAVQAKLSSQPAVWADEAVQFMVGAGLHGPDVTIDANGAADYRPSDKLLRKEAAVIYAKLIQQSLVR
;
A
#
# COMPACT_ATOMS: atom_id res chain seq x y z
N MET A 1 -45.22 -26.55 17.13
CA MET A 1 -43.99 -26.89 16.43
C MET A 1 -43.68 -25.73 15.46
N LYS A 2 -42.84 -24.77 15.86
CA LYS A 2 -42.40 -23.70 15.00
C LYS A 2 -40.90 -23.92 14.71
N SER A 3 -40.57 -24.17 13.47
CA SER A 3 -39.20 -24.37 13.02
C SER A 3 -38.47 -23.04 12.95
N ASN A 4 -37.44 -22.88 13.76
CA ASN A 4 -36.48 -21.80 13.70
C ASN A 4 -35.55 -22.00 12.49
N LYS A 5 -35.74 -21.23 11.44
CA LYS A 5 -34.73 -21.04 10.40
C LYS A 5 -33.77 -19.96 10.88
N GLN A 6 -32.64 -20.38 11.45
CA GLN A 6 -31.50 -19.47 11.64
C GLN A 6 -30.90 -19.14 10.27
N SER A 7 -31.04 -17.89 9.88
CA SER A 7 -30.34 -17.26 8.79
C SER A 7 -28.83 -17.20 9.14
N LYS A 8 -28.00 -18.00 8.47
CA LYS A 8 -26.55 -17.86 8.52
C LYS A 8 -26.16 -16.62 7.70
N SER A 9 -26.04 -15.51 8.38
CA SER A 9 -25.36 -14.33 7.86
C SER A 9 -23.88 -14.69 7.66
N ARG A 10 -23.45 -14.81 6.40
CA ARG A 10 -22.03 -14.91 6.04
C ARG A 10 -21.42 -13.51 6.22
N THR A 11 -20.73 -13.31 7.32
CA THR A 11 -19.88 -12.15 7.53
C THR A 11 -18.65 -12.30 6.64
N ILE A 12 -18.61 -11.56 5.54
CA ILE A 12 -17.42 -11.39 4.72
C ILE A 12 -16.49 -10.47 5.51
N CYS A 13 -15.45 -11.04 6.13
CA CYS A 13 -14.38 -10.27 6.79
C CYS A 13 -13.56 -9.57 5.71
N ILE A 14 -13.50 -8.25 5.80
CA ILE A 14 -12.85 -7.34 4.88
C ILE A 14 -11.34 -7.41 5.11
N LEU A 15 -10.62 -8.11 4.24
CA LEU A 15 -9.15 -8.02 4.07
C LEU A 15 -8.81 -6.89 3.08
N ALA A 16 -9.36 -5.71 3.31
CA ALA A 16 -9.37 -4.67 2.31
C ALA A 16 -8.11 -3.78 2.28
N ALA A 17 -7.27 -3.79 3.30
CA ALA A 17 -6.13 -2.86 3.34
C ALA A 17 -4.83 -3.42 2.74
N SER A 18 -4.62 -4.74 2.77
CA SER A 18 -3.50 -5.36 2.05
C SER A 18 -3.81 -5.62 0.57
N ALA A 19 -5.11 -5.74 0.21
CA ALA A 19 -5.54 -5.83 -1.18
C ALA A 19 -5.45 -4.48 -1.92
N LEU A 20 -5.53 -3.34 -1.23
CA LEU A 20 -5.42 -2.02 -1.87
C LEU A 20 -3.98 -1.69 -2.31
N SER A 21 -2.97 -2.13 -1.58
CA SER A 21 -1.58 -2.05 -2.09
C SER A 21 -1.34 -3.04 -3.25
N ALA A 22 -2.08 -4.14 -3.31
CA ALA A 22 -2.04 -5.08 -4.44
C ALA A 22 -2.92 -4.66 -5.63
N SER A 23 -3.96 -3.82 -5.42
CA SER A 23 -4.79 -3.31 -6.54
C SER A 23 -4.06 -2.28 -7.41
N LEU A 24 -3.01 -1.63 -6.91
CA LEU A 24 -2.06 -0.87 -7.74
C LEU A 24 -1.24 -1.77 -8.68
N LEU A 25 -1.16 -3.09 -8.39
CA LEU A 25 -0.44 -4.08 -9.18
C LEU A 25 -1.34 -4.86 -10.18
N ALA A 26 -2.66 -4.68 -10.13
CA ALA A 26 -3.62 -5.47 -10.91
C ALA A 26 -4.05 -4.83 -12.24
N TYR A 27 -3.45 -3.71 -12.66
CA TYR A 27 -3.72 -3.14 -13.97
C TYR A 27 -2.82 -3.79 -15.04
N PRO A 28 -3.38 -4.29 -16.16
CA PRO A 28 -2.58 -4.79 -17.27
C PRO A 28 -1.66 -3.66 -17.77
N ALA A 29 -0.39 -3.97 -17.96
CA ALA A 29 0.61 -3.06 -18.50
C ALA A 29 0.20 -2.47 -19.86
N ASP A 30 -0.73 -3.09 -20.56
CA ASP A 30 -1.25 -2.66 -21.86
C ASP A 30 -2.07 -1.36 -21.80
N MET A 31 -2.59 -0.94 -20.64
CA MET A 31 -3.28 0.34 -20.49
C MET A 31 -2.32 1.55 -20.45
N TYR A 32 -1.04 1.33 -20.11
CA TYR A 32 -0.03 2.39 -20.08
C TYR A 32 0.81 2.48 -21.36
N ALA A 33 0.82 1.42 -22.19
CA ALA A 33 1.68 1.35 -23.37
C ALA A 33 1.15 2.10 -24.60
N ASP A 34 -0.13 2.45 -24.68
CA ASP A 34 -0.75 2.99 -25.90
C ASP A 34 -1.09 4.49 -25.89
N THR A 35 -0.81 5.22 -24.80
CA THR A 35 -1.03 6.68 -24.74
C THR A 35 0.09 7.52 -25.36
N ALA A 36 1.15 6.89 -25.87
CA ALA A 36 2.31 7.59 -26.45
C ALA A 36 2.38 7.61 -27.98
N LYS A 37 1.33 7.18 -28.69
CA LYS A 37 1.29 7.41 -30.17
C LYS A 37 0.63 8.76 -30.45
N PRO A 38 1.34 9.70 -31.13
CA PRO A 38 0.73 10.96 -31.51
C PRO A 38 -0.35 10.70 -32.57
N THR A 39 -1.61 10.84 -32.19
CA THR A 39 -2.72 10.91 -33.13
C THR A 39 -2.57 12.20 -33.93
N THR A 40 -2.25 12.06 -35.21
CA THR A 40 -2.28 13.16 -36.19
C THR A 40 -3.70 13.73 -36.25
N GLY A 41 -3.90 14.89 -35.62
CA GLY A 41 -5.18 15.62 -35.77
C GLY A 41 -5.56 16.54 -34.61
N GLN A 42 -4.78 16.67 -33.57
CA GLN A 42 -5.03 17.67 -32.51
C GLN A 42 -4.41 19.01 -32.95
N THR A 43 -5.25 20.03 -33.04
CA THR A 43 -4.78 21.42 -33.12
C THR A 43 -4.08 21.73 -31.78
N VAL A 44 -2.77 21.53 -31.72
CA VAL A 44 -1.92 22.00 -30.64
C VAL A 44 -2.04 23.52 -30.65
N ILE A 45 -2.79 24.07 -29.70
CA ILE A 45 -2.68 25.49 -29.36
C ILE A 45 -1.27 25.66 -28.79
N GLN A 46 -0.31 26.00 -29.64
CA GLN A 46 1.02 26.42 -29.18
C GLN A 46 0.84 27.73 -28.42
N HIS A 47 0.65 27.64 -27.10
CA HIS A 47 0.85 28.76 -26.21
C HIS A 47 2.35 29.06 -26.17
N MET A 48 2.75 30.17 -26.76
CA MET A 48 4.11 30.72 -26.62
C MET A 48 4.30 31.31 -25.22
N GLY A 49 4.41 30.43 -24.20
CA GLY A 49 4.64 30.76 -22.79
C GLY A 49 3.91 29.79 -21.87
N THR A 50 4.44 29.60 -20.64
CA THR A 50 3.77 28.83 -19.60
C THR A 50 2.44 29.52 -19.26
N PRO A 51 1.28 28.82 -19.25
CA PRO A 51 -0.01 29.41 -18.93
C PRO A 51 -0.02 30.04 -17.53
N LEU A 52 -0.65 31.19 -17.40
CA LEU A 52 -0.81 31.81 -16.08
C LEU A 52 -1.81 30.99 -15.24
N LEU A 53 -1.41 30.62 -14.04
CA LEU A 53 -2.30 29.92 -13.11
C LEU A 53 -3.37 30.89 -12.56
N SER A 54 -4.49 30.97 -13.25
CA SER A 54 -5.66 31.79 -12.89
C SER A 54 -6.92 30.89 -12.78
N ALA A 55 -7.95 31.35 -12.06
CA ALA A 55 -9.20 30.60 -11.92
C ALA A 55 -9.82 30.22 -13.28
N LYS A 56 -9.76 31.11 -14.28
CA LYS A 56 -10.25 30.85 -15.63
C LYS A 56 -9.47 29.74 -16.31
N GLU A 57 -8.14 29.79 -16.25
CA GLU A 57 -7.26 28.84 -16.91
C GLU A 57 -7.30 27.47 -16.23
N VAL A 58 -7.30 27.45 -14.88
CA VAL A 58 -7.44 26.21 -14.09
C VAL A 58 -8.77 25.53 -14.42
N LYS A 59 -9.87 26.30 -14.47
CA LYS A 59 -11.19 25.74 -14.82
C LYS A 59 -11.21 25.19 -16.25
N ALA A 60 -10.67 25.94 -17.22
CA ALA A 60 -10.61 25.50 -18.62
C ALA A 60 -9.77 24.23 -18.79
N PHE A 61 -8.60 24.15 -18.13
CA PHE A 61 -7.76 22.95 -18.09
C PHE A 61 -8.50 21.75 -17.48
N THR A 62 -9.11 21.94 -16.30
CA THR A 62 -9.77 20.85 -15.58
C THR A 62 -11.01 20.36 -16.33
N ASP A 63 -11.83 21.27 -16.89
CA ASP A 63 -12.99 20.92 -17.72
C ASP A 63 -12.56 20.10 -18.95
N ALA A 64 -11.49 20.52 -19.62
CA ALA A 64 -10.94 19.81 -20.78
C ALA A 64 -10.36 18.43 -20.41
N TYR A 65 -9.74 18.30 -19.22
CA TYR A 65 -9.23 17.04 -18.74
C TYR A 65 -10.36 16.01 -18.49
N PHE A 66 -11.41 16.40 -17.78
CA PHE A 66 -12.53 15.50 -17.45
C PHE A 66 -13.48 15.27 -18.64
N ALA A 67 -13.39 16.07 -19.71
CA ALA A 67 -14.13 15.85 -20.94
C ALA A 67 -13.49 14.82 -21.88
N LYS A 68 -12.26 14.37 -21.62
CA LYS A 68 -11.59 13.33 -22.41
C LYS A 68 -12.36 12.01 -22.29
N PRO A 69 -12.61 11.28 -23.39
CA PRO A 69 -13.35 10.01 -23.34
C PRO A 69 -12.71 8.99 -22.39
N GLU A 70 -11.39 8.83 -22.43
CA GLU A 70 -10.64 7.91 -21.58
C GLU A 70 -10.77 8.22 -20.07
N VAL A 71 -11.00 9.48 -19.72
CA VAL A 71 -11.25 9.89 -18.31
C VAL A 71 -12.73 9.71 -17.97
N SER A 72 -13.64 10.21 -18.82
CA SER A 72 -15.08 10.18 -18.57
C SER A 72 -15.64 8.77 -18.46
N ASP A 73 -15.07 7.82 -19.21
CA ASP A 73 -15.52 6.42 -19.24
C ASP A 73 -15.15 5.67 -17.95
N MET A 74 -14.03 6.04 -17.32
CA MET A 74 -13.60 5.48 -16.02
C MET A 74 -14.22 6.22 -14.83
N LEU A 75 -14.71 7.44 -15.00
CA LEU A 75 -15.13 8.30 -13.91
C LEU A 75 -16.51 7.91 -13.37
N ALA A 76 -16.62 7.62 -12.06
CA ALA A 76 -17.88 7.70 -11.33
C ALA A 76 -18.13 9.16 -10.91
N GLY A 77 -17.25 9.69 -10.08
CA GLY A 77 -17.20 11.08 -9.71
C GLY A 77 -15.83 11.50 -9.20
N ALA A 78 -15.52 12.78 -9.31
CA ALA A 78 -14.32 13.41 -8.77
C ALA A 78 -14.63 14.77 -8.18
N LEU A 79 -13.95 15.14 -7.12
CA LEU A 79 -13.94 16.48 -6.54
C LEU A 79 -12.53 17.03 -6.64
N VAL A 80 -12.38 18.22 -7.23
CA VAL A 80 -11.07 18.88 -7.42
C VAL A 80 -11.07 20.24 -6.73
N VAL A 81 -10.01 20.48 -5.97
CA VAL A 81 -9.73 21.75 -5.29
C VAL A 81 -8.37 22.26 -5.75
N ILE A 82 -8.27 23.54 -6.11
CA ILE A 82 -6.99 24.23 -6.39
C ILE A 82 -7.01 25.58 -5.66
N VAL A 83 -5.97 25.82 -4.88
CA VAL A 83 -5.77 27.03 -4.10
C VAL A 83 -4.44 27.70 -4.51
N LYS A 84 -4.42 29.01 -4.58
CA LYS A 84 -3.23 29.82 -4.80
C LYS A 84 -3.34 31.15 -4.04
N ASP A 85 -2.32 31.52 -3.31
CA ASP A 85 -2.23 32.84 -2.64
C ASP A 85 -3.54 33.20 -1.90
N ASP A 86 -3.97 32.42 -0.94
CA ASP A 86 -5.22 32.61 -0.18
C ASP A 86 -6.54 32.49 -1.00
N LYS A 87 -6.46 32.21 -2.30
CA LYS A 87 -7.63 32.18 -3.16
C LYS A 87 -7.91 30.77 -3.65
N VAL A 88 -9.16 30.33 -3.46
CA VAL A 88 -9.66 29.13 -4.11
C VAL A 88 -9.86 29.43 -5.60
N LEU A 89 -9.01 28.88 -6.45
CA LEU A 89 -9.11 29.03 -7.91
C LEU A 89 -10.11 28.04 -8.50
N LEU A 90 -10.26 26.86 -7.90
CA LEU A 90 -11.22 25.84 -8.28
C LEU A 90 -11.70 25.07 -7.03
N ASN A 91 -13.01 24.83 -6.95
CA ASN A 91 -13.64 23.88 -6.05
C ASN A 91 -14.83 23.31 -6.80
N THR A 92 -14.67 22.18 -7.48
CA THR A 92 -15.66 21.70 -8.47
C THR A 92 -15.74 20.17 -8.50
N GLY A 93 -16.99 19.67 -8.56
CA GLY A 93 -17.28 18.27 -8.77
C GLY A 93 -17.45 17.92 -10.25
N TYR A 94 -16.93 16.76 -10.66
CA TYR A 94 -17.10 16.15 -11.99
C TYR A 94 -17.76 14.79 -11.85
N GLY A 95 -18.55 14.37 -12.84
CA GLY A 95 -19.34 13.14 -12.75
C GLY A 95 -20.46 13.21 -11.72
N TYR A 96 -20.58 12.19 -10.85
CA TYR A 96 -21.70 12.03 -9.93
C TYR A 96 -21.25 11.59 -8.54
N ALA A 97 -21.90 12.11 -7.52
CA ALA A 97 -21.84 11.61 -6.16
C ALA A 97 -22.55 10.24 -6.03
N ASP A 98 -23.53 10.00 -6.89
CA ASP A 98 -24.27 8.75 -6.97
C ASP A 98 -24.68 8.49 -8.42
N LEU A 99 -24.26 7.34 -8.98
CA LEU A 99 -24.49 6.98 -10.39
C LEU A 99 -25.93 6.58 -10.66
N GLU A 100 -26.61 5.96 -9.70
CA GLU A 100 -27.98 5.46 -9.87
C GLU A 100 -28.97 6.65 -9.93
N THR A 101 -28.87 7.54 -8.97
CA THR A 101 -29.74 8.74 -8.87
C THR A 101 -29.23 9.88 -9.74
N LYS A 102 -28.04 9.79 -10.30
CA LYS A 102 -27.34 10.87 -11.02
C LYS A 102 -27.16 12.15 -10.18
N LYS A 103 -27.04 11.97 -8.84
CA LYS A 103 -26.78 13.07 -7.91
C LYS A 103 -25.43 13.70 -8.24
N LYS A 104 -25.43 15.00 -8.56
CA LYS A 104 -24.18 15.72 -8.81
C LYS A 104 -23.42 15.97 -7.53
N ILE A 105 -22.09 16.10 -7.64
CA ILE A 105 -21.23 16.48 -6.55
C ILE A 105 -21.42 17.97 -6.28
N ASP A 106 -21.81 18.29 -5.05
CA ASP A 106 -21.82 19.64 -4.50
C ASP A 106 -20.53 19.82 -3.68
N PRO A 107 -19.60 20.68 -4.08
CA PRO A 107 -18.31 20.81 -3.40
C PRO A 107 -18.41 21.36 -1.97
N ASP A 108 -19.54 21.95 -1.60
CA ASP A 108 -19.79 22.50 -0.27
C ASP A 108 -20.51 21.50 0.67
N ARG A 109 -21.10 20.43 0.12
CA ARG A 109 -21.96 19.51 0.88
C ARG A 109 -21.65 18.04 0.68
N THR A 110 -21.20 17.65 -0.52
CA THR A 110 -20.87 16.25 -0.77
C THR A 110 -19.61 15.88 -0.02
N LEU A 111 -19.73 14.90 0.86
CA LEU A 111 -18.63 14.35 1.63
C LEU A 111 -17.94 13.22 0.87
N PHE A 112 -16.63 13.16 1.02
CA PHE A 112 -15.82 12.04 0.59
C PHE A 112 -15.02 11.50 1.78
N ARG A 113 -14.68 10.22 1.75
CA ARG A 113 -13.66 9.67 2.63
C ARG A 113 -12.30 10.14 2.14
N MET A 114 -11.56 10.84 2.99
CA MET A 114 -10.24 11.37 2.66
C MET A 114 -9.12 10.35 2.85
N ALA A 115 -9.45 9.20 3.43
CA ALA A 115 -8.49 8.14 3.69
C ALA A 115 -7.23 8.68 4.39
N SER A 116 -6.03 8.30 3.93
CA SER A 116 -4.77 8.66 4.60
C SER A 116 -4.41 10.15 4.56
N ILE A 117 -5.15 11.02 3.89
CA ILE A 117 -5.02 12.47 4.10
C ILE A 117 -5.33 12.82 5.58
N SER A 118 -6.10 12.01 6.29
CA SER A 118 -6.32 12.10 7.74
C SER A 118 -5.02 12.23 8.54
N LYS A 119 -3.95 11.58 8.09
CA LYS A 119 -2.64 11.60 8.76
C LYS A 119 -2.03 13.00 8.82
N SER A 120 -2.29 13.83 7.82
CA SER A 120 -1.82 15.23 7.85
C SER A 120 -2.55 16.05 8.92
N ILE A 121 -3.83 15.76 9.15
CA ILE A 121 -4.60 16.36 10.26
C ILE A 121 -4.06 15.89 11.61
N THR A 122 -3.81 14.57 11.74
CA THR A 122 -3.27 13.96 12.96
C THR A 122 -1.89 14.52 13.30
N ALA A 123 -1.01 14.63 12.28
CA ALA A 123 0.30 15.26 12.45
C ALA A 123 0.19 16.72 12.84
N THR A 124 -0.78 17.48 12.28
CA THR A 124 -1.03 18.88 12.68
C THR A 124 -1.43 18.96 14.16
N ALA A 125 -2.31 18.05 14.64
CA ALA A 125 -2.67 17.99 16.06
C ALA A 125 -1.46 17.67 16.96
N MET A 126 -0.61 16.73 16.56
CA MET A 126 0.66 16.46 17.25
C MET A 126 1.55 17.69 17.32
N MET A 127 1.72 18.38 16.19
CA MET A 127 2.58 19.57 16.12
C MET A 127 2.03 20.76 16.90
N GLN A 128 0.72 20.87 17.12
CA GLN A 128 0.15 21.83 18.06
C GLN A 128 0.63 21.57 19.49
N LEU A 129 0.60 20.31 19.94
CA LEU A 129 1.08 19.94 21.27
C LEU A 129 2.60 20.04 21.40
N VAL A 130 3.35 19.84 20.30
CA VAL A 130 4.79 20.15 20.24
C VAL A 130 5.04 21.64 20.42
N GLU A 131 4.29 22.49 19.69
CA GLU A 131 4.39 23.96 19.78
C GLU A 131 4.06 24.49 21.18
N GLU A 132 3.14 23.82 21.88
CA GLU A 132 2.79 24.12 23.28
C GLU A 132 3.83 23.63 24.29
N GLY A 133 4.87 22.89 23.85
CA GLY A 133 5.89 22.30 24.71
C GLY A 133 5.39 21.11 25.55
N LYS A 134 4.23 20.55 25.23
CA LYS A 134 3.66 19.37 25.89
C LYS A 134 4.23 18.05 25.34
N ILE A 135 4.72 18.05 24.12
CA ILE A 135 5.35 16.93 23.44
C ILE A 135 6.73 17.34 22.95
N ASP A 136 7.73 16.50 23.20
CA ASP A 136 9.07 16.61 22.64
C ASP A 136 9.24 15.59 21.49
N LEU A 137 9.61 16.07 20.31
CA LEU A 137 9.81 15.23 19.12
C LEU A 137 10.86 14.12 19.31
N LYS A 138 11.86 14.35 20.17
CA LYS A 138 12.97 13.42 20.45
C LYS A 138 12.69 12.49 21.64
N GLN A 139 11.59 12.68 22.35
CA GLN A 139 11.21 11.86 23.49
C GLN A 139 10.72 10.49 23.04
N ASP A 140 11.07 9.45 23.81
CA ASP A 140 10.54 8.08 23.62
C ASP A 140 9.01 8.09 23.79
N ILE A 141 8.31 7.49 22.82
CA ILE A 141 6.85 7.43 22.77
C ILE A 141 6.23 6.75 23.99
N THR A 142 6.94 5.82 24.62
CA THR A 142 6.47 5.13 25.83
C THR A 142 6.24 6.07 27.02
N THR A 143 6.88 7.25 27.01
CA THR A 143 6.63 8.31 27.99
C THR A 143 5.20 8.82 27.91
N TYR A 144 4.63 8.93 26.71
CA TYR A 144 3.29 9.46 26.49
C TYR A 144 2.20 8.37 26.52
N MET A 145 2.58 7.11 26.29
CA MET A 145 1.66 5.96 26.29
C MET A 145 2.23 4.76 27.09
N PRO A 146 2.45 4.92 28.41
CA PRO A 146 3.09 3.91 29.24
C PRO A 146 2.26 2.62 29.43
N ASP A 147 0.99 2.67 29.07
CA ASP A 147 0.05 1.54 29.13
C ASP A 147 0.07 0.67 27.86
N ILE A 148 0.83 1.07 26.82
CA ILE A 148 1.05 0.26 25.60
C ILE A 148 2.43 -0.41 25.70
N LYS A 149 2.45 -1.73 25.76
CA LYS A 149 3.69 -2.50 25.86
C LYS A 149 4.29 -2.78 24.50
N ILE A 150 5.30 -2.01 24.12
CA ILE A 150 6.06 -2.20 22.89
C ILE A 150 7.31 -3.02 23.20
N VAL A 151 7.48 -4.17 22.53
CA VAL A 151 8.72 -4.94 22.59
C VAL A 151 9.76 -4.27 21.71
N ASN A 152 10.95 -3.99 22.24
CA ASN A 152 12.02 -3.33 21.50
C ASN A 152 13.28 -4.19 21.51
N ASN A 153 13.63 -4.78 20.37
CA ASN A 153 14.80 -5.65 20.20
C ASN A 153 16.08 -4.88 19.86
N THR A 154 15.98 -3.56 19.60
CA THR A 154 17.13 -2.75 19.15
C THR A 154 17.82 -2.01 20.30
N GLY A 155 17.13 -1.82 21.40
CA GLY A 155 17.59 -1.01 22.53
C GLY A 155 17.63 0.51 22.27
N LYS A 156 17.29 0.97 21.05
CA LYS A 156 17.19 2.40 20.71
C LYS A 156 15.75 2.90 20.89
N PRO A 157 15.52 4.11 21.44
CA PRO A 157 14.17 4.62 21.66
C PRO A 157 13.43 4.87 20.35
N VAL A 158 12.14 4.57 20.31
CA VAL A 158 11.24 5.06 19.25
C VAL A 158 10.73 6.43 19.68
N THR A 159 11.05 7.47 18.95
CA THR A 159 10.66 8.84 19.30
C THR A 159 9.38 9.27 18.58
N VAL A 160 8.79 10.38 19.03
CA VAL A 160 7.62 10.99 18.35
C VAL A 160 7.93 11.33 16.89
N GLU A 161 9.13 11.80 16.60
CA GLU A 161 9.58 12.08 15.23
C GLU A 161 9.54 10.82 14.35
N HIS A 162 9.91 9.65 14.89
CA HIS A 162 9.86 8.41 14.14
C HIS A 162 8.41 8.00 13.77
N LEU A 163 7.42 8.34 14.61
CA LEU A 163 6.01 8.16 14.25
C LEU A 163 5.59 9.08 13.10
N LEU A 164 6.00 10.37 13.15
CA LEU A 164 5.66 11.38 12.16
C LEU A 164 6.30 11.14 10.79
N THR A 165 7.42 10.40 10.76
CA THR A 165 8.22 10.15 9.56
C THR A 165 8.16 8.70 9.06
N HIS A 166 7.37 7.84 9.70
CA HIS A 166 7.27 6.42 9.34
C HIS A 166 8.63 5.69 9.33
N THR A 167 9.47 5.99 10.32
CA THR A 167 10.79 5.38 10.51
C THR A 167 10.91 4.65 11.85
N THR A 168 9.79 4.10 12.33
CA THR A 168 9.65 3.47 13.65
C THR A 168 10.47 2.21 13.86
N GLY A 169 10.81 1.51 12.77
CA GLY A 169 11.44 0.19 12.83
C GLY A 169 10.49 -0.93 13.27
N PHE A 170 9.18 -0.71 13.26
CA PHE A 170 8.16 -1.69 13.65
C PHE A 170 8.08 -2.86 12.65
N ASP A 171 7.72 -4.03 13.17
CA ASP A 171 7.41 -5.23 12.39
C ASP A 171 5.91 -5.34 12.04
N TYR A 172 5.14 -4.31 12.32
CA TYR A 172 3.70 -4.29 12.11
C TYR A 172 3.37 -4.41 10.62
N THR A 173 2.53 -5.36 10.27
CA THR A 173 1.85 -5.41 8.97
C THR A 173 0.48 -4.79 9.12
N ASP A 174 0.07 -3.97 8.15
CA ASP A 174 -1.24 -3.28 8.14
C ASP A 174 -2.41 -4.27 7.95
N SER A 175 -2.45 -5.32 8.77
CA SER A 175 -3.66 -6.11 8.92
C SER A 175 -4.59 -5.31 9.82
N ASN A 176 -5.55 -4.59 9.25
CA ASN A 176 -6.65 -3.96 9.97
C ASN A 176 -7.59 -5.02 10.59
N LEU A 177 -7.01 -6.10 11.10
CA LEU A 177 -7.75 -7.15 11.79
C LEU A 177 -8.07 -6.66 13.19
N VAL A 178 -9.13 -5.87 13.28
CA VAL A 178 -9.84 -5.74 14.55
C VAL A 178 -10.39 -7.13 14.87
N PRO A 179 -10.06 -7.72 16.01
CA PRO A 179 -10.61 -9.01 16.40
C PRO A 179 -12.14 -8.99 16.22
N PRO A 180 -12.74 -10.06 15.67
CA PRO A 180 -14.19 -10.11 15.43
C PRO A 180 -15.04 -9.78 16.66
N GLN A 181 -14.51 -10.02 17.87
CA GLN A 181 -15.15 -9.69 19.13
C GLN A 181 -15.24 -8.17 19.38
N LEU A 182 -14.32 -7.39 18.83
CA LEU A 182 -14.31 -5.94 18.96
C LEU A 182 -15.13 -5.26 17.84
N LEU A 183 -15.39 -5.95 16.72
CA LEU A 183 -16.26 -5.46 15.64
C LEU A 183 -17.75 -5.43 16.02
N GLN A 184 -18.14 -6.06 17.13
CA GLN A 184 -19.53 -6.11 17.59
C GLN A 184 -19.94 -4.88 18.40
N ASN A 185 -18.99 -4.05 18.83
CA ASN A 185 -19.24 -2.80 19.53
C ASN A 185 -18.91 -1.64 18.61
N ASP A 186 -19.80 -0.68 18.46
CA ASP A 186 -19.67 0.47 17.60
C ASP A 186 -18.46 1.39 17.92
N GLU A 187 -17.78 1.17 19.04
CA GLU A 187 -16.62 1.96 19.46
C GLU A 187 -15.57 1.07 20.14
N VAL A 188 -14.42 0.90 19.46
CA VAL A 188 -13.22 0.33 20.07
C VAL A 188 -12.29 1.47 20.47
N PRO A 189 -12.00 1.66 21.78
CA PRO A 189 -11.05 2.67 22.23
C PRO A 189 -9.67 2.47 21.59
N LEU A 190 -9.00 3.55 21.19
CA LEU A 190 -7.63 3.48 20.62
C LEU A 190 -6.67 2.71 21.53
N ALA A 191 -6.76 2.89 22.84
CA ALA A 191 -5.97 2.16 23.82
C ALA A 191 -6.10 0.64 23.68
N ASP A 192 -7.33 0.14 23.55
CA ASP A 192 -7.59 -1.30 23.47
C ASP A 192 -7.10 -1.88 22.15
N PHE A 193 -7.30 -1.15 21.05
CA PHE A 193 -6.73 -1.50 19.76
C PHE A 193 -5.20 -1.58 19.82
N LEU A 194 -4.54 -0.56 20.35
CA LEU A 194 -3.08 -0.49 20.43
C LEU A 194 -2.50 -1.57 21.37
N ARG A 195 -3.19 -1.93 22.45
CA ARG A 195 -2.75 -3.05 23.33
C ARG A 195 -2.76 -4.39 22.60
N VAL A 196 -3.77 -4.63 21.77
CA VAL A 196 -3.90 -5.87 20.98
C VAL A 196 -2.90 -5.91 19.83
N ASN A 197 -2.64 -4.76 19.19
CA ASN A 197 -1.82 -4.63 18.00
C ASN A 197 -0.45 -4.00 18.27
N ALA A 198 0.04 -4.03 19.52
CA ALA A 198 1.34 -3.49 19.85
C ALA A 198 2.45 -4.12 18.99
N PRO A 199 3.28 -3.31 18.31
CA PRO A 199 4.33 -3.83 17.42
C PRO A 199 5.55 -4.28 18.22
N THR A 200 6.47 -4.99 17.51
CA THR A 200 7.84 -5.18 17.96
C THR A 200 8.75 -4.27 17.15
N VAL A 201 9.69 -3.58 17.80
CA VAL A 201 10.75 -2.84 17.13
C VAL A 201 11.84 -3.82 16.71
N VAL A 202 11.98 -4.06 15.41
CA VAL A 202 12.89 -5.05 14.84
C VAL A 202 14.05 -4.44 14.04
N ARG A 203 13.94 -3.16 13.69
CA ARG A 203 14.98 -2.35 13.04
C ARG A 203 15.27 -1.11 13.86
N SER A 204 16.47 -0.56 13.71
CA SER A 204 16.82 0.69 14.39
C SER A 204 15.84 1.81 14.00
N PRO A 205 15.16 2.45 14.96
CA PRO A 205 14.34 3.62 14.67
C PRO A 205 15.15 4.70 13.97
N GLY A 206 14.58 5.33 12.94
CA GLY A 206 15.26 6.30 12.08
C GLY A 206 16.07 5.71 10.93
N GLU A 207 16.26 4.39 10.90
CA GLU A 207 17.11 3.74 9.89
C GLU A 207 16.52 3.78 8.49
N VAL A 208 15.22 3.45 8.35
CA VAL A 208 14.60 3.25 7.05
C VAL A 208 13.14 3.67 7.03
N TYR A 209 12.71 4.24 5.90
CA TYR A 209 11.33 4.58 5.64
C TYR A 209 10.49 3.33 5.35
N ARG A 210 9.42 3.18 6.12
CA ARG A 210 8.36 2.20 5.92
C ARG A 210 7.04 2.78 6.38
N TYR A 211 6.15 3.08 5.45
CA TYR A 211 4.83 3.61 5.77
C TYR A 211 4.09 2.72 6.77
N ASP A 212 3.49 3.33 7.77
CA ASP A 212 2.94 2.63 8.92
C ASP A 212 1.65 3.32 9.41
N ASN A 213 0.51 2.65 9.21
CA ASN A 213 -0.78 3.13 9.69
C ASN A 213 -0.83 3.16 11.21
N LEU A 214 -0.27 2.14 11.87
CA LEU A 214 -0.25 2.05 13.33
C LEU A 214 0.48 3.23 13.98
N ALA A 215 1.55 3.72 13.35
CA ALA A 215 2.26 4.91 13.81
C ALA A 215 1.33 6.14 13.89
N SER A 216 0.38 6.27 12.97
CA SER A 216 -0.60 7.38 12.99
C SER A 216 -1.70 7.15 14.03
N SER A 217 -2.12 5.91 14.23
CA SER A 217 -3.03 5.56 15.34
C SER A 217 -2.39 5.86 16.70
N MET A 218 -1.08 5.58 16.86
CA MET A 218 -0.31 5.95 18.05
C MET A 218 -0.21 7.47 18.22
N GLN A 219 0.00 8.22 17.14
CA GLN A 219 -0.04 9.70 17.19
C GLN A 219 -1.38 10.19 17.74
N GLY A 220 -2.51 9.68 17.21
CA GLY A 220 -3.84 10.03 17.73
C GLY A 220 -4.01 9.72 19.20
N TYR A 221 -3.52 8.56 19.63
CA TYR A 221 -3.56 8.18 21.04
C TYR A 221 -2.70 9.07 21.94
N ILE A 222 -1.51 9.46 21.49
CA ILE A 222 -0.66 10.43 22.20
C ILE A 222 -1.39 11.79 22.30
N VAL A 223 -2.07 12.23 21.25
CA VAL A 223 -2.92 13.44 21.31
C VAL A 223 -3.98 13.32 22.40
N GLU A 224 -4.70 12.19 22.49
CA GLU A 224 -5.68 11.97 23.57
C GLU A 224 -5.06 12.01 24.96
N LYS A 225 -3.95 11.32 25.15
CA LYS A 225 -3.28 11.22 26.46
C LYS A 225 -2.74 12.55 26.95
N VAL A 226 -2.13 13.33 26.05
CA VAL A 226 -1.46 14.60 26.41
C VAL A 226 -2.45 15.74 26.52
N SER A 227 -3.48 15.78 25.66
CA SER A 227 -4.50 16.84 25.71
C SER A 227 -5.56 16.60 26.78
N GLY A 228 -5.82 15.34 27.15
CA GLY A 228 -6.92 14.94 28.02
C GLY A 228 -8.30 14.91 27.34
N HIS A 229 -8.35 15.06 26.02
CA HIS A 229 -9.58 15.01 25.22
C HIS A 229 -9.54 13.84 24.23
N PRO A 230 -10.68 13.23 23.88
CA PRO A 230 -10.75 12.30 22.75
C PRO A 230 -10.15 12.91 21.48
N PHE A 231 -9.45 12.11 20.69
CA PHE A 231 -8.75 12.58 19.48
C PHE A 231 -9.65 13.41 18.56
N GLU A 232 -10.85 12.91 18.30
CA GLU A 232 -11.81 13.55 17.39
C GLU A 232 -12.31 14.90 17.93
N GLU A 233 -12.52 14.99 19.24
CA GLU A 233 -12.93 16.24 19.89
C GLU A 233 -11.81 17.27 19.87
N TYR A 234 -10.56 16.84 20.13
CA TYR A 234 -9.39 17.71 20.02
C TYR A 234 -9.26 18.27 18.61
N VAL A 235 -9.28 17.42 17.58
CA VAL A 235 -9.14 17.85 16.18
C VAL A 235 -10.30 18.76 15.77
N LYS A 236 -11.54 18.41 16.16
CA LYS A 236 -12.70 19.26 15.86
C LYS A 236 -12.48 20.67 16.41
N THR A 237 -12.14 20.80 17.68
CA THR A 237 -12.04 22.10 18.36
C THR A 237 -10.84 22.92 17.89
N HIS A 238 -9.66 22.26 17.75
CA HIS A 238 -8.40 22.98 17.51
C HIS A 238 -8.06 23.14 16.03
N ILE A 239 -8.62 22.29 15.15
CA ILE A 239 -8.33 22.34 13.72
C ILE A 239 -9.57 22.65 12.91
N PHE A 240 -10.63 21.82 12.97
CA PHE A 240 -11.79 21.99 12.09
C PHE A 240 -12.56 23.29 12.35
N ASP A 241 -12.90 23.58 13.60
CA ASP A 241 -13.62 24.80 13.96
C ASP A 241 -12.75 26.05 13.69
N THR A 242 -11.43 25.97 13.96
CA THR A 242 -10.45 27.04 13.68
C THR A 242 -10.35 27.35 12.20
N LEU A 243 -10.39 26.33 11.35
CA LEU A 243 -10.32 26.47 9.88
C LEU A 243 -11.71 26.58 9.21
N GLN A 244 -12.79 26.64 9.99
CA GLN A 244 -14.15 26.64 9.48
C GLN A 244 -14.47 25.45 8.57
N MET A 245 -13.88 24.29 8.86
CA MET A 245 -14.15 23.01 8.19
C MET A 245 -15.45 22.41 8.77
N LYS A 246 -16.60 22.97 8.36
CA LYS A 246 -17.90 22.77 9.01
C LYS A 246 -18.47 21.36 8.85
N HIS A 247 -18.05 20.64 7.80
CA HIS A 247 -18.55 19.32 7.48
C HIS A 247 -17.50 18.22 7.69
N ALA A 248 -16.26 18.60 8.04
CA ALA A 248 -15.21 17.63 8.32
C ALA A 248 -15.50 16.90 9.64
N ALA A 249 -15.36 15.58 9.62
CA ALA A 249 -15.59 14.71 10.78
C ALA A 249 -14.78 13.43 10.69
N PHE A 250 -14.60 12.76 11.85
CA PHE A 250 -14.04 11.41 11.92
C PHE A 250 -15.10 10.35 12.26
N ARG A 251 -16.22 10.74 12.81
CA ARG A 251 -17.33 9.82 13.11
C ARG A 251 -18.37 9.82 12.01
N MET A 252 -18.89 8.63 11.72
CA MET A 252 -19.99 8.45 10.78
C MET A 252 -21.30 8.55 11.55
N ASP A 253 -22.06 9.60 11.29
CA ASP A 253 -23.42 9.80 11.76
C ASP A 253 -24.42 9.86 10.59
N ASN A 254 -25.68 10.11 10.87
CA ASN A 254 -26.73 10.18 9.84
C ASN A 254 -26.52 11.34 8.85
N ASP A 255 -25.91 12.45 9.28
CA ASP A 255 -25.62 13.57 8.39
C ASP A 255 -24.50 13.21 7.42
N ILE A 256 -23.44 12.58 7.92
CA ILE A 256 -22.34 12.04 7.10
C ILE A 256 -22.89 11.03 6.09
N ILE A 257 -23.69 10.04 6.50
CA ILE A 257 -24.25 9.00 5.62
C ILE A 257 -25.10 9.65 4.50
N THR A 258 -25.90 10.65 4.82
CA THR A 258 -26.80 11.32 3.86
C THR A 258 -26.04 12.11 2.79
N ASN A 259 -24.90 12.70 3.16
CA ASN A 259 -24.11 13.56 2.30
C ASN A 259 -22.89 12.86 1.67
N LEU A 260 -22.59 11.63 2.08
CA LEU A 260 -21.46 10.86 1.55
C LEU A 260 -21.71 10.49 0.08
N ALA A 261 -20.71 10.72 -0.77
CA ALA A 261 -20.70 10.18 -2.11
C ALA A 261 -20.71 8.65 -2.03
N THR A 262 -21.47 7.97 -2.88
CA THR A 262 -21.46 6.52 -3.00
C THR A 262 -20.12 6.05 -3.54
N GLY A 263 -19.43 5.16 -2.83
CA GLY A 263 -18.21 4.52 -3.30
C GLY A 263 -18.53 3.37 -4.26
N TYR A 264 -17.68 3.15 -5.25
CA TYR A 264 -17.85 2.09 -6.26
C TYR A 264 -16.61 1.21 -6.34
N ASN A 265 -16.80 -0.11 -6.51
CA ASN A 265 -15.71 -1.05 -6.75
C ASN A 265 -15.14 -0.93 -8.18
N ILE A 266 -14.17 -1.78 -8.53
CA ILE A 266 -13.53 -1.81 -9.86
C ILE A 266 -14.52 -2.09 -11.00
N HIS A 267 -15.64 -2.76 -10.72
CA HIS A 267 -16.72 -3.03 -11.69
C HIS A 267 -17.80 -1.95 -11.69
N ARG A 268 -17.60 -0.84 -10.94
CA ARG A 268 -18.54 0.24 -10.76
C ARG A 268 -19.86 -0.19 -10.07
N GLU A 269 -19.80 -1.22 -9.25
CA GLU A 269 -20.89 -1.63 -8.37
C GLU A 269 -20.81 -0.83 -7.07
N PRO A 270 -21.97 -0.38 -6.51
CA PRO A 270 -21.97 0.44 -5.31
C PRO A 270 -21.50 -0.36 -4.09
N ILE A 271 -20.59 0.24 -3.36
CA ILE A 271 -20.11 -0.29 -2.07
C ILE A 271 -21.06 0.25 -0.99
N LYS A 272 -21.61 -0.66 -0.18
CA LYS A 272 -22.43 -0.25 0.97
C LYS A 272 -21.59 0.61 1.92
N PRO A 273 -22.16 1.70 2.48
CA PRO A 273 -21.49 2.46 3.52
C PRO A 273 -20.99 1.52 4.63
N TYR A 274 -19.73 1.61 4.94
CA TYR A 274 -19.10 0.84 6.00
C TYR A 274 -18.66 1.78 7.13
N PRO A 275 -18.76 1.35 8.41
CA PRO A 275 -18.42 2.23 9.52
C PRO A 275 -16.94 2.62 9.48
N ASN A 276 -16.65 3.85 9.91
CA ASN A 276 -15.31 4.14 10.40
C ASN A 276 -15.19 3.36 11.69
N ILE A 277 -14.31 2.38 11.70
CA ILE A 277 -13.87 1.80 12.98
C ILE A 277 -13.14 2.93 13.68
N PRO A 278 -13.48 3.31 14.92
CA PRO A 278 -12.88 4.46 15.62
C PRO A 278 -11.36 4.41 15.68
N THR A 279 -10.80 3.21 15.66
CA THR A 279 -9.36 2.94 15.59
C THR A 279 -8.70 3.41 14.29
N ILE A 280 -9.47 3.58 13.20
CA ILE A 280 -8.98 4.09 11.92
C ILE A 280 -8.98 5.63 11.90
N ALA A 281 -9.67 6.30 12.86
CA ALA A 281 -9.85 7.74 12.82
C ALA A 281 -8.53 8.51 12.62
N PRO A 282 -7.46 8.32 13.41
CA PRO A 282 -6.22 9.09 13.22
C PRO A 282 -5.49 8.77 11.92
N GLU A 283 -5.63 7.55 11.38
CA GLU A 283 -4.85 7.10 10.22
C GLU A 283 -5.56 7.27 8.88
N GLY A 284 -6.93 7.28 8.87
CA GLY A 284 -7.65 7.24 7.59
C GLY A 284 -9.14 7.56 7.67
N GLY A 285 -9.66 7.96 8.83
CA GLY A 285 -11.10 8.03 9.09
C GLY A 285 -11.79 9.33 8.72
N MET A 286 -11.09 10.35 8.22
CA MET A 286 -11.68 11.66 7.96
C MET A 286 -12.66 11.66 6.78
N PHE A 287 -13.81 12.32 7.00
CA PHE A 287 -14.72 12.78 5.95
C PHE A 287 -14.55 14.29 5.78
N ALA A 288 -14.60 14.78 4.55
CA ALA A 288 -14.57 16.22 4.29
C ALA A 288 -15.23 16.58 2.95
N THR A 289 -15.61 17.84 2.80
CA THR A 289 -16.05 18.47 1.55
C THR A 289 -14.86 19.14 0.83
N GLY A 290 -15.10 19.62 -0.40
CA GLY A 290 -14.11 20.41 -1.11
C GLY A 290 -13.78 21.72 -0.40
N THR A 291 -14.78 22.38 0.17
CA THR A 291 -14.58 23.63 0.91
C THR A 291 -13.80 23.42 2.19
N ASP A 292 -14.04 22.34 2.94
CA ASP A 292 -13.23 21.99 4.11
C ASP A 292 -11.76 21.82 3.73
N MET A 293 -11.48 21.06 2.68
CA MET A 293 -10.11 20.82 2.23
C MET A 293 -9.45 22.07 1.63
N ALA A 294 -10.20 22.94 0.97
CA ALA A 294 -9.67 24.22 0.50
C ALA A 294 -9.16 25.07 1.67
N ASN A 295 -9.89 25.09 2.80
CA ASN A 295 -9.51 25.82 4.00
C ASN A 295 -8.24 25.23 4.63
N PHE A 296 -8.15 23.90 4.70
CA PHE A 296 -6.95 23.21 5.20
C PHE A 296 -5.72 23.50 4.33
N ILE A 297 -5.84 23.39 3.00
CA ILE A 297 -4.78 23.73 2.05
C ILE A 297 -4.36 25.18 2.20
N THR A 298 -5.31 26.11 2.29
CA THR A 298 -5.04 27.54 2.47
C THR A 298 -4.21 27.81 3.73
N ALA A 299 -4.58 27.19 4.85
CA ALA A 299 -3.85 27.34 6.10
C ALA A 299 -2.40 26.84 6.00
N HIS A 300 -2.19 25.70 5.34
CA HIS A 300 -0.84 25.15 5.16
C HIS A 300 0.03 25.99 4.22
N LEU A 301 -0.54 26.55 3.16
CA LEU A 301 0.17 27.47 2.25
C LEU A 301 0.54 28.80 2.94
N ASN A 302 -0.30 29.24 3.88
CA ASN A 302 -0.11 30.50 4.63
C ASN A 302 0.61 30.33 5.97
N ASN A 303 1.50 29.35 6.06
CA ASN A 303 2.29 29.12 7.27
C ASN A 303 1.42 29.03 8.55
N GLY A 304 0.31 28.31 8.45
CA GLY A 304 -0.63 28.04 9.55
C GLY A 304 -1.73 29.10 9.75
N GLN A 305 -1.74 30.18 9.00
CA GLN A 305 -2.72 31.27 9.11
C GLN A 305 -3.94 31.01 8.23
N PHE A 306 -5.16 31.20 8.79
CA PHE A 306 -6.43 31.17 8.06
C PHE A 306 -7.32 32.32 8.52
N GLY A 307 -7.50 33.33 7.69
CA GLY A 307 -8.19 34.56 8.06
C GLY A 307 -7.52 35.21 9.28
N SER A 308 -8.29 35.44 10.36
CA SER A 308 -7.78 35.92 11.64
C SER A 308 -7.29 34.82 12.59
N SER A 309 -7.52 33.55 12.24
CA SER A 309 -7.19 32.39 13.07
C SER A 309 -5.86 31.76 12.63
N ARG A 310 -5.26 30.96 13.51
CA ARG A 310 -3.99 30.25 13.24
C ARG A 310 -4.03 28.86 13.87
N ILE A 311 -3.63 27.84 13.11
CA ILE A 311 -3.54 26.45 13.61
C ILE A 311 -2.14 26.10 14.12
N LEU A 312 -1.09 26.69 13.55
CA LEU A 312 0.30 26.51 13.94
C LEU A 312 1.06 27.82 13.71
N LYS A 313 2.09 28.10 14.49
CA LYS A 313 3.04 29.17 14.18
C LYS A 313 3.79 28.90 12.89
N GLU A 314 4.27 29.95 12.25
CA GLU A 314 5.02 29.85 10.99
C GLU A 314 6.23 28.93 11.12
N GLU A 315 6.97 29.02 12.22
CA GLU A 315 8.16 28.19 12.47
C GLU A 315 7.79 26.69 12.54
N THR A 316 6.70 26.37 13.25
CA THR A 316 6.21 24.99 13.39
C THR A 316 5.69 24.45 12.07
N MET A 317 4.98 25.28 11.28
CA MET A 317 4.50 24.90 9.97
C MET A 317 5.65 24.65 9.00
N ARG A 318 6.68 25.49 9.00
CA ARG A 318 7.89 25.27 8.21
C ARG A 318 8.62 24.00 8.60
N LEU A 319 8.76 23.76 9.92
CA LEU A 319 9.32 22.51 10.43
C LEU A 319 8.52 21.30 9.94
N MET A 320 7.19 21.39 9.97
CA MET A 320 6.30 20.32 9.51
C MET A 320 6.47 20.02 8.01
N HIS A 321 6.73 21.02 7.17
CA HIS A 321 6.89 20.89 5.73
C HIS A 321 8.31 20.52 5.26
N GLN A 322 9.33 20.64 6.12
CA GLN A 322 10.69 20.25 5.77
C GLN A 322 10.79 18.76 5.49
N THR A 323 11.66 18.38 4.57
CA THR A 323 12.02 16.97 4.37
C THR A 323 12.83 16.48 5.56
N HIS A 324 12.32 15.45 6.25
CA HIS A 324 13.00 14.82 7.39
C HIS A 324 13.58 13.45 7.02
N VAL A 325 13.06 12.83 5.98
CA VAL A 325 13.57 11.57 5.46
C VAL A 325 13.75 11.68 3.95
N ASP A 326 14.92 11.31 3.48
CA ASP A 326 15.24 11.23 2.07
C ASP A 326 15.96 9.90 1.73
N ALA A 327 16.04 9.59 0.44
CA ALA A 327 16.87 8.52 -0.10
C ALA A 327 17.76 9.09 -1.21
N ALA A 328 19.06 9.18 -0.96
CA ALA A 328 20.05 9.75 -1.88
C ALA A 328 19.63 11.13 -2.46
N GLY A 329 19.01 11.96 -1.62
CA GLY A 329 18.52 13.29 -1.98
C GLY A 329 17.11 13.32 -2.57
N ILE A 330 16.44 12.19 -2.75
CA ILE A 330 15.01 12.15 -3.09
C ILE A 330 14.20 12.34 -1.80
N PRO A 331 13.41 13.42 -1.66
CA PRO A 331 12.59 13.61 -0.47
C PRO A 331 11.51 12.53 -0.37
N LEU A 332 11.36 11.92 0.80
CA LEU A 332 10.35 10.88 1.07
C LEU A 332 9.27 11.36 2.04
N MET A 333 9.68 11.90 3.20
CA MET A 333 8.76 12.28 4.28
C MET A 333 9.07 13.64 4.86
N SER A 334 8.00 14.39 5.06
CA SER A 334 7.86 15.49 6.01
C SER A 334 6.98 15.04 7.18
N TYR A 335 6.72 15.86 8.19
CA TYR A 335 5.82 15.44 9.27
C TYR A 335 4.36 15.37 8.79
N GLY A 336 3.85 14.15 8.63
CA GLY A 336 2.49 13.88 8.16
C GLY A 336 2.25 14.04 6.66
N PHE A 337 3.30 14.35 5.88
CA PHE A 337 3.24 14.43 4.42
C PHE A 337 4.31 13.54 3.79
N GLU A 338 4.01 13.06 2.60
CA GLU A 338 4.87 12.25 1.75
C GLU A 338 5.32 13.05 0.53
N SER A 339 6.35 12.55 -0.14
CA SER A 339 6.70 13.00 -1.48
C SER A 339 6.79 11.78 -2.39
N PHE A 340 5.90 11.67 -3.36
CA PHE A 340 5.92 10.63 -4.39
C PHE A 340 5.46 11.20 -5.75
N LEU A 341 5.40 10.37 -6.82
CA LEU A 341 5.23 10.84 -8.20
C LEU A 341 6.36 11.78 -8.66
N HIS A 342 7.58 11.49 -8.23
CA HIS A 342 8.76 12.36 -8.43
C HIS A 342 9.03 12.70 -9.91
N SER A 343 8.73 11.78 -10.84
CA SER A 343 8.85 12.03 -12.29
C SER A 343 7.94 13.18 -12.78
N SER A 344 6.86 13.45 -12.04
CA SER A 344 5.87 14.49 -12.36
C SER A 344 6.10 15.80 -11.61
N HIS A 345 7.12 15.91 -10.75
CA HIS A 345 7.41 17.16 -10.02
C HIS A 345 7.92 18.29 -10.91
N ASN A 346 8.52 17.96 -12.07
CA ASN A 346 9.00 18.92 -13.06
C ASN A 346 9.95 19.99 -12.49
N GLY A 347 10.78 19.59 -11.49
CA GLY A 347 11.72 20.48 -10.82
C GLY A 347 11.10 21.38 -9.75
N GLN A 348 9.85 21.12 -9.31
CA GLN A 348 9.21 21.81 -8.21
C GLN A 348 9.39 21.01 -6.90
N THR A 349 9.44 21.72 -5.77
CA THR A 349 9.27 21.11 -4.45
C THR A 349 7.80 20.71 -4.29
N VAL A 350 7.54 19.42 -4.09
CA VAL A 350 6.20 18.88 -3.88
C VAL A 350 6.17 18.13 -2.56
N ILE A 351 5.24 18.51 -1.69
CA ILE A 351 4.85 17.72 -0.52
C ILE A 351 3.39 17.38 -0.64
N GLY A 352 2.99 16.17 -0.27
CA GLY A 352 1.62 15.73 -0.49
C GLY A 352 1.20 14.61 0.43
N LYS A 353 -0.01 14.13 0.21
CA LYS A 353 -0.55 12.97 0.92
C LYS A 353 -1.55 12.24 0.06
N GLY A 354 -1.27 10.97 -0.23
CA GLY A 354 -2.21 10.06 -0.86
C GLY A 354 -3.16 9.43 0.15
N GLY A 355 -4.31 8.99 -0.32
CA GLY A 355 -5.25 8.27 0.52
C GLY A 355 -6.05 7.26 -0.28
N ASP A 356 -6.13 6.02 0.23
CA ASP A 356 -6.83 4.92 -0.42
C ASP A 356 -7.70 4.18 0.60
N LEU A 357 -8.98 4.04 0.27
CA LEU A 357 -9.99 3.21 0.91
C LEU A 357 -10.91 2.66 -0.17
N ASN A 358 -11.55 1.53 0.09
CA ASN A 358 -12.48 0.93 -0.88
C ASN A 358 -13.49 1.95 -1.40
N GLY A 359 -13.46 2.19 -2.70
CA GLY A 359 -14.31 3.14 -3.37
C GLY A 359 -13.94 4.62 -3.22
N TYR A 360 -12.80 4.95 -2.59
CA TYR A 360 -12.38 6.36 -2.43
C TYR A 360 -10.86 6.47 -2.52
N HIS A 361 -10.38 7.32 -3.44
CA HIS A 361 -8.95 7.53 -3.67
C HIS A 361 -8.67 9.02 -3.80
N SER A 362 -7.73 9.51 -3.00
CA SER A 362 -7.43 10.94 -2.89
C SER A 362 -5.94 11.24 -3.05
N TRP A 363 -5.64 12.42 -3.54
CA TRP A 363 -4.30 13.00 -3.58
C TRP A 363 -4.36 14.49 -3.25
N LEU A 364 -3.68 14.88 -2.18
CA LEU A 364 -3.43 16.26 -1.78
C LEU A 364 -1.97 16.59 -2.08
N TRP A 365 -1.70 17.77 -2.65
CA TRP A 365 -0.35 18.27 -2.89
C TRP A 365 -0.21 19.73 -2.56
N LEU A 366 0.99 20.13 -2.16
CA LEU A 366 1.39 21.52 -1.96
C LEU A 366 2.67 21.77 -2.74
N LEU A 367 2.77 22.93 -3.36
CA LEU A 367 3.94 23.51 -4.00
C LEU A 367 4.35 24.75 -3.19
N PRO A 368 5.11 24.59 -2.10
CA PRO A 368 5.38 25.70 -1.17
C PRO A 368 6.05 26.90 -1.84
N ASP A 369 7.01 26.65 -2.75
CA ASP A 369 7.74 27.69 -3.47
C ASP A 369 6.86 28.50 -4.43
N GLN A 370 5.71 27.94 -4.81
CA GLN A 370 4.74 28.56 -5.75
C GLN A 370 3.50 29.10 -5.03
N ASN A 371 3.39 28.86 -3.73
CA ASN A 371 2.20 29.12 -2.92
C ASN A 371 0.93 28.58 -3.56
N VAL A 372 0.99 27.33 -4.05
CA VAL A 372 -0.09 26.60 -4.72
C VAL A 372 -0.32 25.28 -4.02
N GLY A 373 -1.57 24.90 -3.88
CA GLY A 373 -1.97 23.58 -3.42
C GLY A 373 -3.19 23.08 -4.16
N GLY A 374 -3.35 21.78 -4.16
CA GLY A 374 -4.49 21.15 -4.77
C GLY A 374 -4.87 19.83 -4.11
N MET A 375 -6.06 19.38 -4.44
CA MET A 375 -6.55 18.06 -4.06
C MET A 375 -7.46 17.51 -5.16
N ILE A 376 -7.37 16.22 -5.39
CA ILE A 376 -8.39 15.45 -6.10
C ILE A 376 -8.81 14.27 -5.24
N VAL A 377 -10.10 13.96 -5.23
CA VAL A 377 -10.64 12.71 -4.68
C VAL A 377 -11.66 12.14 -5.64
N VAL A 378 -11.61 10.81 -5.86
CA VAL A 378 -12.55 10.06 -6.69
C VAL A 378 -13.30 9.04 -5.84
N ASN A 379 -14.54 8.70 -6.23
CA ASN A 379 -15.41 7.77 -5.51
C ASN A 379 -15.54 6.40 -6.20
N SER A 380 -14.49 5.91 -6.85
CA SER A 380 -14.52 4.58 -7.49
C SER A 380 -13.12 4.00 -7.60
N ASP A 381 -12.98 2.69 -7.31
CA ASP A 381 -11.74 1.93 -7.52
C ASP A 381 -11.34 1.90 -9.00
N ALA A 382 -12.31 1.91 -9.93
CA ALA A 382 -12.05 2.02 -11.36
C ALA A 382 -11.44 3.37 -11.79
N SER A 383 -11.54 4.40 -10.94
CA SER A 383 -11.06 5.76 -11.20
C SER A 383 -9.70 6.07 -10.57
N ILE A 384 -9.02 5.08 -9.97
CA ILE A 384 -7.70 5.27 -9.33
C ILE A 384 -6.69 5.98 -10.23
N PRO A 385 -6.51 5.58 -11.52
CA PRO A 385 -5.53 6.21 -12.38
C PRO A 385 -5.76 7.71 -12.60
N ILE A 386 -7.04 8.16 -12.58
CA ILE A 386 -7.40 9.56 -12.80
C ILE A 386 -6.72 10.48 -11.78
N ARG A 387 -6.56 10.04 -10.54
CA ARG A 387 -5.94 10.80 -9.46
C ARG A 387 -4.50 11.21 -9.79
N GLU A 388 -3.69 10.24 -10.22
CA GLU A 388 -2.26 10.45 -10.53
C GLU A 388 -2.06 11.13 -11.88
N ASP A 389 -2.86 10.74 -12.87
CA ASP A 389 -2.84 11.33 -14.21
C ASP A 389 -3.25 12.80 -14.20
N PHE A 390 -4.24 13.17 -13.36
CA PHE A 390 -4.64 14.55 -13.20
C PHE A 390 -3.51 15.41 -12.63
N PHE A 391 -2.84 14.95 -11.56
CA PHE A 391 -1.69 15.65 -11.00
C PHE A 391 -0.56 15.79 -12.03
N THR A 392 -0.22 14.72 -12.72
CA THR A 392 0.80 14.73 -13.77
C THR A 392 0.45 15.70 -14.90
N ALA A 393 -0.81 15.68 -15.36
CA ALA A 393 -1.30 16.59 -16.39
C ALA A 393 -1.27 18.06 -15.91
N PHE A 394 -1.66 18.31 -14.65
CA PHE A 394 -1.61 19.64 -14.03
C PHE A 394 -0.18 20.17 -13.99
N MET A 395 0.77 19.36 -13.51
CA MET A 395 2.17 19.74 -13.43
C MET A 395 2.77 20.00 -14.82
N ASN A 396 2.48 19.14 -15.79
CA ASN A 396 2.98 19.32 -17.16
C ASN A 396 2.41 20.57 -17.85
N TYR A 397 1.19 20.96 -17.52
CA TYR A 397 0.52 22.12 -18.12
C TYR A 397 0.98 23.45 -17.48
N PHE A 398 0.98 23.54 -16.15
CA PHE A 398 1.30 24.78 -15.42
C PHE A 398 2.76 24.92 -15.03
N TYR A 399 3.48 23.81 -14.87
CA TYR A 399 4.88 23.73 -14.45
C TYR A 399 5.67 22.77 -15.35
N PRO A 400 5.77 23.04 -16.67
CA PRO A 400 6.42 22.12 -17.59
C PRO A 400 7.91 21.91 -17.21
N LYS A 401 8.37 20.68 -17.39
CA LYS A 401 9.76 20.29 -17.12
C LYS A 401 10.71 21.14 -17.95
N LYS A 402 11.68 21.78 -17.32
CA LYS A 402 12.77 22.47 -18.01
C LYS A 402 13.71 21.43 -18.62
N GLN A 403 14.31 21.74 -19.79
CA GLN A 403 15.34 20.88 -20.35
C GLN A 403 16.48 20.73 -19.34
N GLU A 404 16.71 19.50 -18.88
CA GLU A 404 17.86 19.18 -18.03
C GLU A 404 19.12 19.04 -18.89
N GLN A 405 20.23 19.51 -18.37
CA GLN A 405 21.54 19.18 -18.95
C GLN A 405 21.78 17.69 -18.78
N LYS A 406 22.34 17.04 -19.81
CA LYS A 406 22.71 15.62 -19.74
C LYS A 406 23.67 15.44 -18.56
N ASN A 407 23.27 14.63 -17.60
CA ASN A 407 24.17 14.20 -16.53
C ASN A 407 25.11 13.11 -17.11
N ASN A 408 26.42 13.37 -17.05
CA ASN A 408 27.45 12.44 -17.54
C ASN A 408 28.03 11.57 -16.40
N PHE A 409 27.28 11.37 -15.32
CA PHE A 409 27.74 10.52 -14.22
C PHE A 409 27.77 9.06 -14.66
N SER A 410 28.81 8.32 -14.25
CA SER A 410 28.93 6.90 -14.57
C SER A 410 29.57 6.14 -13.40
N LEU A 411 29.20 4.89 -13.25
CA LEU A 411 29.80 3.92 -12.34
C LEU A 411 30.55 2.85 -13.15
N ASN A 412 31.65 2.34 -12.60
CA ASN A 412 32.32 1.18 -13.19
C ASN A 412 31.55 -0.11 -12.89
N GLN A 413 31.94 -1.24 -13.54
CA GLN A 413 31.21 -2.50 -13.41
C GLN A 413 31.25 -3.06 -11.99
N GLU A 414 32.34 -2.92 -11.26
CA GLU A 414 32.48 -3.38 -9.89
C GLU A 414 31.52 -2.62 -8.95
N GLN A 415 31.42 -1.31 -9.12
CA GLN A 415 30.45 -0.50 -8.40
C GLN A 415 29.00 -0.89 -8.75
N LEU A 416 28.70 -1.17 -10.02
CA LEU A 416 27.36 -1.62 -10.43
C LEU A 416 27.02 -2.99 -9.84
N ASN A 417 27.97 -3.90 -9.76
CA ASN A 417 27.75 -5.23 -9.18
C ASN A 417 27.37 -5.18 -7.70
N SER A 418 27.78 -4.15 -6.94
CA SER A 418 27.38 -4.02 -5.53
C SER A 418 25.88 -3.84 -5.32
N PHE A 419 25.16 -3.38 -6.35
CA PHE A 419 23.70 -3.20 -6.30
C PHE A 419 22.93 -4.48 -6.64
N GLU A 420 23.57 -5.52 -7.19
CA GLU A 420 22.89 -6.75 -7.58
C GLU A 420 22.22 -7.44 -6.40
N GLY A 421 21.08 -8.07 -6.68
CA GLY A 421 20.36 -8.88 -5.70
C GLY A 421 18.85 -8.77 -5.82
N PHE A 422 18.18 -9.38 -4.86
CA PHE A 422 16.74 -9.25 -4.68
C PHE A 422 16.46 -8.26 -3.55
N TYR A 423 15.47 -7.41 -3.76
CA TYR A 423 15.01 -6.40 -2.81
C TYR A 423 13.55 -6.64 -2.47
N ARG A 424 13.22 -6.82 -1.21
CA ARG A 424 11.87 -7.10 -0.72
C ARG A 424 11.27 -5.88 -0.04
N SER A 425 10.08 -5.47 -0.45
CA SER A 425 9.35 -4.38 0.20
C SER A 425 9.20 -4.62 1.70
N LEU A 426 9.55 -3.63 2.50
CA LEU A 426 9.41 -3.71 3.96
C LEU A 426 7.94 -3.66 4.40
N ARG A 427 7.07 -3.03 3.61
CA ARG A 427 5.65 -2.89 3.93
C ARG A 427 4.83 -4.06 3.39
N THR A 428 5.11 -4.46 2.15
CA THR A 428 4.39 -5.53 1.45
C THR A 428 5.38 -6.63 1.06
N PRO A 429 5.73 -7.55 1.98
CA PRO A 429 6.85 -8.48 1.81
C PRO A 429 6.72 -9.45 0.63
N ILE A 430 5.52 -9.60 0.06
CA ILE A 430 5.32 -10.37 -1.17
C ILE A 430 5.91 -9.67 -2.41
N ILE A 431 6.06 -8.33 -2.35
CA ILE A 431 6.64 -7.55 -3.45
C ILE A 431 8.16 -7.66 -3.36
N THR A 432 8.76 -8.19 -4.43
CA THR A 432 10.21 -8.37 -4.56
C THR A 432 10.65 -7.80 -5.91
N THR A 433 11.76 -7.09 -5.91
CA THR A 433 12.39 -6.50 -7.10
C THR A 433 13.73 -7.19 -7.34
N GLN A 434 14.02 -7.59 -8.57
CA GLN A 434 15.34 -8.11 -8.94
C GLN A 434 16.17 -7.02 -9.59
N VAL A 435 17.39 -6.83 -9.12
CA VAL A 435 18.38 -5.89 -9.67
C VAL A 435 19.56 -6.65 -10.22
N LYS A 436 19.97 -6.37 -11.44
CA LYS A 436 21.16 -6.90 -12.11
C LYS A 436 22.02 -5.78 -12.67
N ALA A 437 23.33 -5.90 -12.53
CA ALA A 437 24.26 -5.00 -13.19
C ALA A 437 24.36 -5.31 -14.69
N ILE A 438 24.26 -4.27 -15.50
CA ILE A 438 24.45 -4.34 -16.95
C ILE A 438 25.47 -3.27 -17.37
N PRO A 439 26.06 -3.37 -18.55
CA PRO A 439 26.99 -2.33 -19.02
C PRO A 439 26.38 -0.92 -18.95
N GLY A 440 26.95 -0.07 -18.09
CA GLY A 440 26.56 1.33 -17.94
C GLY A 440 25.30 1.59 -17.11
N GLY A 441 24.78 0.62 -16.35
CA GLY A 441 23.62 0.80 -15.49
C GLY A 441 23.14 -0.47 -14.82
N LEU A 442 21.87 -0.47 -14.43
CA LEU A 442 21.20 -1.63 -13.81
C LEU A 442 19.98 -2.01 -14.65
N SER A 443 19.68 -3.31 -14.73
CA SER A 443 18.38 -3.84 -15.15
C SER A 443 17.59 -4.19 -13.89
N VAL A 444 16.38 -3.70 -13.81
CA VAL A 444 15.47 -3.92 -12.67
C VAL A 444 14.20 -4.59 -13.19
N LEU A 445 13.87 -5.73 -12.61
CA LEU A 445 12.61 -6.45 -12.87
C LEU A 445 11.71 -6.33 -11.66
N ASP A 446 10.54 -5.74 -11.84
CA ASP A 446 9.49 -5.60 -10.83
C ASP A 446 8.09 -5.90 -11.41
N ALA A 447 7.03 -5.59 -10.66
CA ALA A 447 5.65 -5.82 -11.08
C ALA A 447 5.22 -5.04 -12.34
N GLN A 448 5.96 -4.00 -12.72
CA GLN A 448 5.69 -3.20 -13.91
C GLN A 448 6.49 -3.67 -15.14
N GLY A 449 7.36 -4.66 -14.95
CA GLY A 449 8.20 -5.23 -15.99
C GLY A 449 9.69 -4.99 -15.80
N GLU A 450 10.45 -5.05 -16.90
CA GLU A 450 11.89 -4.81 -16.90
C GLU A 450 12.18 -3.35 -17.25
N HIS A 451 12.96 -2.67 -16.39
CA HIS A 451 13.38 -1.29 -16.53
C HIS A 451 14.89 -1.18 -16.56
N LYS A 452 15.41 -0.22 -17.34
CA LYS A 452 16.83 0.11 -17.30
C LYS A 452 17.03 1.36 -16.46
N LEU A 453 17.87 1.27 -15.44
CA LEU A 453 18.27 2.38 -14.59
C LEU A 453 19.64 2.91 -15.03
N THR A 454 19.71 4.21 -15.30
CA THR A 454 20.95 4.93 -15.63
C THR A 454 21.44 5.68 -14.39
N PRO A 455 22.73 5.54 -13.98
CA PRO A 455 23.26 6.24 -12.81
C PRO A 455 23.33 7.76 -13.08
N VAL A 456 22.87 8.52 -12.08
CA VAL A 456 22.94 10.01 -12.07
C VAL A 456 23.65 10.53 -10.83
N GLY A 457 24.00 9.64 -9.90
CA GLY A 457 24.77 9.86 -8.69
C GLY A 457 25.30 8.56 -8.10
N PRO A 458 26.07 8.58 -7.02
CA PRO A 458 26.66 7.37 -6.42
C PRO A 458 25.64 6.33 -6.00
N LEU A 459 24.48 6.75 -5.50
CA LEU A 459 23.39 5.91 -5.02
C LEU A 459 22.06 6.27 -5.69
N LEU A 460 22.09 7.09 -6.74
CA LEU A 460 20.92 7.62 -7.43
C LEU A 460 20.94 7.25 -8.91
N PHE A 461 19.83 6.69 -9.37
CA PHE A 461 19.60 6.30 -10.75
C PHE A 461 18.28 6.89 -11.25
N VAL A 462 18.07 6.86 -12.56
CA VAL A 462 16.78 7.19 -13.19
C VAL A 462 16.44 6.15 -14.24
N ASP A 463 15.16 5.84 -14.37
CA ASP A 463 14.65 4.98 -15.43
C ASP A 463 14.49 5.76 -16.77
N GLU A 464 14.02 5.07 -17.80
CA GLU A 464 13.76 5.64 -19.12
C GLU A 464 12.61 6.66 -19.14
N LYS A 465 11.76 6.68 -18.10
CA LYS A 465 10.67 7.66 -17.92
C LYS A 465 11.09 8.85 -17.05
N GLY A 466 12.30 8.77 -16.46
CA GLY A 466 12.81 9.78 -15.53
C GLY A 466 12.35 9.55 -14.08
N THR A 467 11.80 8.36 -13.76
CA THR A 467 11.49 8.00 -12.38
C THR A 467 12.79 7.72 -11.63
N PRO A 468 13.03 8.38 -10.49
CA PRO A 468 14.25 8.15 -9.73
C PRO A 468 14.19 6.84 -8.97
N ALA A 469 15.34 6.17 -8.89
CA ALA A 469 15.61 5.02 -8.04
C ALA A 469 16.79 5.33 -7.13
N ALA A 470 16.61 5.21 -5.83
CA ALA A 470 17.64 5.50 -4.84
C ALA A 470 18.02 4.25 -4.06
N PHE A 471 19.31 4.15 -3.75
CA PHE A 471 19.82 3.11 -2.87
C PHE A 471 20.35 3.72 -1.58
N LYS A 472 20.34 2.91 -0.52
CA LYS A 472 20.86 3.29 0.79
C LYS A 472 21.80 2.22 1.30
N GLN A 473 22.92 2.67 1.84
CA GLN A 473 23.92 1.82 2.51
C GLN A 473 23.57 1.66 4.00
N ASP A 474 23.99 0.55 4.57
CA ASP A 474 24.04 0.35 6.02
C ASP A 474 25.28 1.01 6.65
N ASP A 475 25.45 0.81 7.96
CA ASP A 475 26.58 1.35 8.73
C ASP A 475 27.94 0.75 8.30
N THR A 476 27.97 -0.34 7.53
CA THR A 476 29.19 -0.96 7.00
C THR A 476 29.59 -0.43 5.62
N GLY A 477 28.69 0.31 4.97
CA GLY A 477 28.83 0.81 3.61
C GLY A 477 28.32 -0.15 2.53
N GLU A 478 27.68 -1.26 2.91
CA GLU A 478 27.04 -2.20 1.98
C GLU A 478 25.68 -1.69 1.55
N ILE A 479 25.29 -1.95 0.29
CA ILE A 479 23.94 -1.60 -0.21
C ILE A 479 22.91 -2.47 0.53
N ALA A 480 22.07 -1.84 1.34
CA ALA A 480 21.07 -2.51 2.18
C ALA A 480 19.64 -2.27 1.75
N TYR A 481 19.34 -1.12 1.14
CA TYR A 481 17.96 -0.76 0.80
C TYR A 481 17.87 -0.10 -0.58
N MET A 482 16.69 -0.22 -1.19
CA MET A 482 16.32 0.43 -2.45
C MET A 482 14.96 1.13 -2.30
N TYR A 483 14.84 2.34 -2.84
CA TYR A 483 13.57 3.03 -3.05
C TYR A 483 13.37 3.21 -4.56
N TYR A 484 12.26 2.70 -5.08
CA TYR A 484 11.91 2.83 -6.50
C TYR A 484 10.39 2.75 -6.67
N THR A 485 9.84 1.69 -7.25
CA THR A 485 8.41 1.57 -7.54
C THR A 485 7.53 1.28 -6.32
N ALA A 486 8.09 0.72 -5.26
CA ALA A 486 7.40 0.58 -3.97
C ALA A 486 7.46 1.92 -3.21
N ILE A 487 6.63 2.87 -3.62
CA ILE A 487 6.68 4.28 -3.16
C ILE A 487 6.36 4.47 -1.68
N ASP A 488 5.68 3.53 -1.06
CA ASP A 488 5.22 3.58 0.34
C ASP A 488 6.20 2.94 1.33
N SER A 489 7.30 2.39 0.85
CA SER A 489 8.39 1.89 1.69
C SER A 489 9.68 1.70 0.90
N MET A 490 10.79 1.64 1.60
CA MET A 490 12.00 1.07 1.02
C MET A 490 11.89 -0.45 0.93
N SER A 491 12.68 -1.03 0.04
CA SER A 491 12.86 -2.47 -0.10
C SER A 491 14.21 -2.86 0.47
N GLU A 492 14.24 -3.90 1.31
CA GLU A 492 15.43 -4.46 1.95
C GLU A 492 16.14 -5.40 0.98
N LYS A 493 17.44 -5.25 0.80
CA LYS A 493 18.28 -6.20 0.04
C LYS A 493 18.30 -7.54 0.79
N LEU A 494 17.89 -8.60 0.12
CA LEU A 494 17.89 -9.94 0.70
C LEU A 494 19.31 -10.49 0.74
N ALA A 495 19.67 -11.08 1.87
CA ALA A 495 20.94 -11.82 1.98
C ALA A 495 20.89 -13.07 1.08
N GLU A 496 22.02 -13.41 0.47
CA GLU A 496 22.18 -14.70 -0.18
C GLU A 496 21.92 -15.82 0.85
N PRO A 497 21.03 -16.78 0.56
CA PRO A 497 20.79 -17.88 1.47
C PRO A 497 22.02 -18.76 1.58
N SER A 498 22.29 -19.31 2.77
CA SER A 498 23.31 -20.32 2.95
C SER A 498 23.05 -21.52 2.05
N ALA A 499 24.11 -22.09 1.49
CA ALA A 499 23.98 -23.29 0.67
C ALA A 499 23.45 -24.46 1.51
N TYR A 500 22.47 -25.19 0.98
CA TYR A 500 21.97 -26.41 1.58
C TYR A 500 22.86 -27.63 1.17
N ASN A 501 23.20 -28.48 2.13
CA ASN A 501 24.01 -29.67 1.88
C ASN A 501 23.34 -30.70 0.94
N ASP A 502 22.02 -30.62 0.80
CA ASP A 502 21.19 -31.56 0.04
C ASP A 502 20.55 -30.95 -1.23
N VAL A 503 21.01 -29.73 -1.62
CA VAL A 503 20.57 -29.05 -2.86
C VAL A 503 21.79 -28.69 -3.68
N ALA A 504 22.14 -29.54 -4.67
CA ALA A 504 23.21 -29.26 -5.61
C ALA A 504 22.86 -28.09 -6.54
N GLU A 505 23.83 -27.31 -7.00
CA GLU A 505 23.63 -26.18 -7.92
C GLU A 505 22.97 -26.59 -9.24
N GLU A 506 23.27 -27.79 -9.72
CA GLU A 506 22.72 -28.36 -10.96
C GLU A 506 21.26 -28.87 -10.78
N ASN A 507 20.73 -28.88 -9.56
CA ASN A 507 19.36 -29.30 -9.31
C ASN A 507 18.40 -28.33 -10.01
N PRO A 508 17.50 -28.80 -10.87
CA PRO A 508 16.60 -27.91 -11.65
C PRO A 508 15.65 -27.08 -10.78
N TYR A 509 15.55 -27.38 -9.49
CA TYR A 509 14.79 -26.63 -8.50
C TYR A 509 15.65 -25.67 -7.66
N ALA A 510 16.99 -25.71 -7.77
CA ALA A 510 17.89 -24.98 -6.88
C ALA A 510 17.59 -23.47 -6.86
N LYS A 511 17.48 -22.87 -8.04
CA LYS A 511 17.17 -21.43 -8.17
C LYS A 511 15.94 -21.01 -7.37
N ASP A 512 14.86 -21.75 -7.51
CA ASP A 512 13.58 -21.43 -6.84
C ASP A 512 13.65 -21.72 -5.34
N ILE A 513 14.34 -22.81 -4.95
CA ILE A 513 14.57 -23.14 -3.54
C ILE A 513 15.35 -22.01 -2.87
N TYR A 514 16.48 -21.57 -3.44
CA TYR A 514 17.29 -20.50 -2.87
C TYR A 514 16.56 -19.16 -2.85
N PHE A 515 15.81 -18.83 -3.90
CA PHE A 515 14.97 -17.62 -3.91
C PHE A 515 13.94 -17.62 -2.78
N ILE A 516 13.18 -18.68 -2.60
CA ILE A 516 12.17 -18.77 -1.54
C ILE A 516 12.80 -18.82 -0.14
N SER A 517 14.00 -19.42 -0.03
CA SER A 517 14.75 -19.45 1.23
C SER A 517 15.24 -18.06 1.63
N SER A 518 15.69 -17.22 0.67
CA SER A 518 16.06 -15.82 0.96
C SER A 518 14.90 -15.02 1.53
N LEU A 519 13.66 -15.37 1.17
CA LEU A 519 12.43 -14.79 1.73
C LEU A 519 12.05 -15.35 3.10
N LYS A 520 12.81 -16.31 3.63
CA LYS A 520 12.54 -16.99 4.91
C LYS A 520 11.16 -17.66 4.97
N ALA A 521 10.66 -18.12 3.82
CA ALA A 521 9.28 -18.56 3.65
C ALA A 521 8.97 -19.89 4.35
N PHE A 522 9.93 -20.84 4.40
CA PHE A 522 9.72 -22.15 5.01
C PHE A 522 9.92 -22.16 6.53
N GLY A 523 10.57 -21.12 7.10
CA GLY A 523 10.77 -21.01 8.55
C GLY A 523 11.90 -21.88 9.11
N ASP A 524 12.75 -22.44 8.25
CA ASP A 524 13.86 -23.36 8.59
C ASP A 524 15.24 -22.79 8.20
N GLN A 525 15.43 -21.47 8.32
CA GLN A 525 16.62 -20.75 7.87
C GLN A 525 17.93 -21.20 8.54
N GLU A 526 17.84 -21.78 9.72
CA GLU A 526 19.01 -22.30 10.46
C GLU A 526 19.35 -23.74 10.09
N SER A 527 18.53 -24.39 9.25
CA SER A 527 18.79 -25.76 8.79
C SER A 527 19.85 -25.78 7.70
N SER A 528 20.80 -26.69 7.82
CA SER A 528 21.77 -26.99 6.76
C SER A 528 21.23 -27.84 5.62
N THR A 529 19.95 -28.26 5.71
CA THR A 529 19.26 -29.10 4.71
C THR A 529 17.87 -28.53 4.39
N PHE A 530 17.49 -28.53 3.11
CA PHE A 530 16.16 -28.13 2.64
C PHE A 530 15.17 -29.29 2.60
N ARG A 531 15.65 -30.54 2.46
CA ARG A 531 14.85 -31.76 2.31
C ARG A 531 13.98 -31.73 1.05
N PRO A 532 14.55 -31.51 -0.14
CA PRO A 532 13.79 -31.21 -1.37
C PRO A 532 12.82 -32.32 -1.78
N ASP A 533 13.17 -33.59 -1.54
CA ASP A 533 12.43 -34.77 -1.93
C ASP A 533 11.43 -35.30 -0.88
N GLU A 534 11.34 -34.62 0.28
CA GLU A 534 10.35 -34.96 1.30
C GLU A 534 8.97 -34.35 0.96
N PRO A 535 7.89 -35.08 1.22
CA PRO A 535 6.55 -34.53 1.13
C PRO A 535 6.36 -33.36 2.13
N ILE A 536 5.80 -32.24 1.67
CA ILE A 536 5.45 -31.13 2.55
C ILE A 536 4.15 -31.42 3.29
N THR A 537 4.08 -31.07 4.59
CA THR A 537 2.84 -31.21 5.35
C THR A 537 1.85 -30.08 5.01
N ARG A 538 0.58 -30.33 5.29
CA ARG A 538 -0.49 -29.35 5.03
C ARG A 538 -0.29 -28.06 5.83
N ALA A 539 0.16 -28.15 7.09
CA ALA A 539 0.45 -26.96 7.89
C ALA A 539 1.68 -26.19 7.41
N GLU A 540 2.77 -26.91 7.04
CA GLU A 540 3.95 -26.26 6.44
C GLU A 540 3.58 -25.51 5.17
N PHE A 541 2.86 -26.15 4.23
CA PHE A 541 2.44 -25.51 2.98
C PHE A 541 1.64 -24.23 3.24
N VAL A 542 0.60 -24.29 4.06
CA VAL A 542 -0.24 -23.12 4.37
C VAL A 542 0.54 -22.04 5.10
N SER A 543 1.48 -22.40 6.00
CA SER A 543 2.27 -21.42 6.75
C SER A 543 3.17 -20.57 5.87
N VAL A 544 3.61 -21.09 4.72
CA VAL A 544 4.41 -20.32 3.73
C VAL A 544 3.62 -19.13 3.21
N ILE A 545 2.32 -19.27 2.93
CA ILE A 545 1.46 -18.16 2.47
C ILE A 545 1.46 -17.02 3.51
N SER A 546 1.22 -17.36 4.78
CA SER A 546 1.19 -16.38 5.86
C SER A 546 2.55 -15.65 6.04
N ARG A 547 3.66 -16.39 5.94
CA ARG A 547 5.01 -15.80 6.05
C ARG A 547 5.35 -14.91 4.86
N LEU A 548 5.03 -15.33 3.63
CA LEU A 548 5.24 -14.52 2.43
C LEU A 548 4.41 -13.23 2.46
N ALA A 549 3.18 -13.30 2.98
CA ALA A 549 2.33 -12.14 3.19
C ALA A 549 2.81 -11.22 4.32
N GLY A 550 3.80 -11.65 5.12
CA GLY A 550 4.31 -10.90 6.27
C GLY A 550 3.30 -10.76 7.42
N ILE A 551 2.28 -11.63 7.47
CA ILE A 551 1.25 -11.54 8.51
C ILE A 551 1.80 -12.17 9.80
N LYS A 552 1.72 -11.39 10.89
CA LYS A 552 2.11 -11.89 12.21
C LYS A 552 1.29 -13.11 12.62
N PRO A 553 1.91 -14.06 13.33
CA PRO A 553 1.17 -15.16 13.94
C PRO A 553 0.05 -14.62 14.84
N ASN A 554 -1.17 -15.03 14.56
CA ASN A 554 -2.32 -14.68 15.40
C ASN A 554 -2.27 -15.49 16.70
N SER A 555 -2.32 -14.81 17.84
CA SER A 555 -2.35 -15.46 19.16
C SER A 555 -3.72 -16.07 19.51
N ASN A 556 -4.73 -15.91 18.67
CA ASN A 556 -6.09 -16.36 18.93
C ASN A 556 -6.25 -17.87 18.68
N VAL A 557 -7.26 -18.43 19.36
CA VAL A 557 -7.59 -19.85 19.33
C VAL A 557 -7.90 -20.31 17.89
N SER A 558 -7.25 -21.40 17.46
CA SER A 558 -7.53 -22.01 16.16
C SER A 558 -9.01 -22.45 16.03
N THR A 559 -9.55 -22.25 14.83
CA THR A 559 -10.90 -22.71 14.45
C THR A 559 -10.97 -24.23 14.35
N PHE A 560 -9.84 -24.93 14.24
CA PHE A 560 -9.75 -26.37 14.09
C PHE A 560 -9.30 -27.07 15.38
N ASN A 561 -9.96 -28.19 15.70
CA ASN A 561 -9.72 -28.93 16.94
C ASN A 561 -8.29 -29.49 17.05
N ASP A 562 -7.72 -29.94 15.93
CA ASP A 562 -6.42 -30.60 15.84
C ASP A 562 -5.23 -29.63 15.65
N LEU A 563 -5.50 -28.33 15.64
CA LEU A 563 -4.45 -27.28 15.61
C LEU A 563 -4.14 -26.71 16.97
N GLN A 564 -4.88 -27.08 18.03
CA GLN A 564 -4.60 -26.56 19.36
C GLN A 564 -3.23 -27.02 19.86
N GLY A 565 -2.35 -26.05 20.14
CA GLY A 565 -0.96 -26.31 20.57
C GLY A 565 0.01 -26.68 19.45
N HIS A 566 -0.45 -26.73 18.20
CA HIS A 566 0.44 -26.99 17.06
C HIS A 566 1.34 -25.76 16.77
N PRO A 567 2.65 -25.93 16.52
CA PRO A 567 3.59 -24.81 16.31
C PRO A 567 3.19 -23.84 15.19
N LEU A 568 2.52 -24.33 14.15
CA LEU A 568 2.08 -23.55 12.99
C LEU A 568 0.62 -23.10 13.06
N ALA A 569 -0.08 -23.33 14.18
CA ALA A 569 -1.51 -23.02 14.33
C ALA A 569 -1.85 -21.57 13.96
N SER A 570 -1.06 -20.62 14.46
CA SER A 570 -1.28 -19.18 14.23
C SER A 570 -1.11 -18.78 12.76
N TYR A 571 -0.12 -19.36 12.07
CA TYR A 571 0.09 -19.12 10.64
C TYR A 571 -1.04 -19.71 9.79
N VAL A 572 -1.52 -20.91 10.16
CA VAL A 572 -2.64 -21.56 9.48
C VAL A 572 -3.91 -20.73 9.68
N GLN A 573 -4.17 -20.24 10.91
CA GLN A 573 -5.34 -19.44 11.21
C GLN A 573 -5.40 -18.16 10.36
N ASN A 574 -4.28 -17.49 10.13
CA ASN A 574 -4.23 -16.33 9.25
C ASN A 574 -4.78 -16.64 7.84
N VAL A 575 -4.42 -17.79 7.28
CA VAL A 575 -4.87 -18.19 5.93
C VAL A 575 -6.32 -18.70 5.92
N VAL A 576 -6.79 -19.23 7.05
CA VAL A 576 -8.21 -19.54 7.28
C VAL A 576 -9.05 -18.26 7.27
N ASP A 577 -8.59 -17.23 7.98
CA ASP A 577 -9.26 -15.94 8.07
C ASP A 577 -9.34 -15.23 6.70
N MET A 578 -8.39 -15.50 5.80
CA MET A 578 -8.44 -15.09 4.39
C MET A 578 -9.47 -15.85 3.55
N GLY A 579 -10.11 -16.89 4.09
CA GLY A 579 -11.04 -17.73 3.35
C GLY A 579 -10.42 -18.68 2.32
N ALA A 580 -9.07 -18.78 2.31
CA ALA A 580 -8.36 -19.63 1.36
C ALA A 580 -8.32 -21.11 1.78
N VAL A 581 -8.47 -21.37 3.08
CA VAL A 581 -8.43 -22.72 3.66
C VAL A 581 -9.77 -23.07 4.28
N THR A 582 -10.22 -24.27 3.98
CA THR A 582 -11.39 -24.91 4.62
C THR A 582 -10.94 -26.21 5.28
N GLY A 583 -11.51 -26.53 6.46
CA GLY A 583 -11.28 -27.80 7.14
C GLY A 583 -12.08 -28.95 6.55
N THR A 584 -11.90 -30.12 7.15
CA THR A 584 -12.74 -31.29 6.88
C THR A 584 -14.15 -31.08 7.45
N PRO A 585 -15.14 -31.90 7.04
CA PRO A 585 -16.48 -31.88 7.63
C PRO A 585 -16.50 -32.08 9.16
N THR A 586 -15.45 -32.68 9.72
CA THR A 586 -15.26 -32.90 11.18
C THR A 586 -14.58 -31.73 11.88
N GLN A 587 -14.40 -30.60 11.24
CA GLN A 587 -13.69 -29.42 11.76
C GLN A 587 -12.22 -29.70 12.15
N ASN A 588 -11.55 -30.59 11.42
CA ASN A 588 -10.12 -30.83 11.54
C ASN A 588 -9.37 -30.21 10.35
N PHE A 589 -8.13 -29.81 10.57
CA PHE A 589 -7.23 -29.29 9.55
C PHE A 589 -6.29 -30.36 9.01
N GLU A 590 -5.91 -31.35 9.82
CA GLU A 590 -4.93 -32.42 9.53
C GLU A 590 -3.51 -31.85 9.28
N PRO A 591 -2.91 -31.13 10.27
CA PRO A 591 -1.69 -30.33 10.08
C PRO A 591 -0.48 -31.12 9.58
N ASP A 592 -0.24 -32.30 10.13
CA ASP A 592 0.95 -33.12 9.88
C ASP A 592 0.80 -34.06 8.69
N ARG A 593 -0.38 -34.13 8.07
CA ARG A 593 -0.62 -34.95 6.89
C ARG A 593 0.09 -34.34 5.68
N PRO A 594 0.82 -35.12 4.85
CA PRO A 594 1.27 -34.67 3.55
C PRO A 594 0.13 -34.14 2.68
N ILE A 595 0.31 -32.94 2.09
CA ILE A 595 -0.68 -32.36 1.19
C ILE A 595 -0.55 -32.95 -0.21
N THR A 596 -1.68 -33.17 -0.89
CA THR A 596 -1.66 -33.56 -2.31
C THR A 596 -1.54 -32.34 -3.23
N ARG A 597 -1.07 -32.57 -4.47
CA ARG A 597 -0.90 -31.50 -5.46
C ARG A 597 -2.22 -30.79 -5.78
N GLN A 598 -3.34 -31.50 -5.90
CA GLN A 598 -4.65 -30.87 -6.11
C GLN A 598 -5.20 -30.11 -4.90
N GLU A 599 -4.87 -30.53 -3.67
CA GLU A 599 -5.22 -29.78 -2.46
C GLU A 599 -4.43 -28.47 -2.38
N ALA A 600 -3.13 -28.52 -2.67
CA ALA A 600 -2.28 -27.36 -2.76
C ALA A 600 -2.78 -26.39 -3.86
N ALA A 601 -3.13 -26.91 -5.03
CA ALA A 601 -3.73 -26.14 -6.12
C ALA A 601 -5.01 -25.41 -5.67
N ALA A 602 -5.91 -26.10 -4.96
CA ALA A 602 -7.13 -25.48 -4.45
C ALA A 602 -6.89 -24.35 -3.43
N ILE A 603 -5.86 -24.48 -2.60
CA ILE A 603 -5.48 -23.42 -1.65
C ILE A 603 -4.91 -22.22 -2.40
N ILE A 604 -3.97 -22.43 -3.33
CA ILE A 604 -3.39 -21.36 -4.15
C ILE A 604 -4.45 -20.66 -4.97
N TRP A 605 -5.33 -21.40 -5.66
CA TRP A 605 -6.42 -20.83 -6.44
C TRP A 605 -7.35 -19.96 -5.59
N ARG A 606 -7.79 -20.45 -4.43
CA ARG A 606 -8.63 -19.66 -3.54
C ARG A 606 -7.93 -18.41 -3.01
N THR A 607 -6.64 -18.52 -2.71
CA THR A 607 -5.84 -17.35 -2.30
C THR A 607 -5.77 -16.36 -3.46
N ALA A 608 -5.41 -16.78 -4.67
CA ALA A 608 -5.32 -15.93 -5.84
C ALA A 608 -6.66 -15.29 -6.20
N HIS A 609 -7.74 -16.08 -6.24
CA HIS A 609 -9.07 -15.60 -6.60
C HIS A 609 -9.68 -14.68 -5.55
N ASN A 610 -9.70 -15.10 -4.26
CA ASN A 610 -10.39 -14.36 -3.21
C ASN A 610 -9.62 -13.13 -2.72
N VAL A 611 -8.28 -13.17 -2.80
CA VAL A 611 -7.42 -12.10 -2.25
C VAL A 611 -6.87 -11.20 -3.37
N LEU A 612 -6.50 -11.79 -4.51
CA LEU A 612 -5.85 -11.06 -5.62
C LEU A 612 -6.77 -10.82 -6.82
N GLY A 613 -8.01 -11.31 -6.79
CA GLY A 613 -8.96 -11.14 -7.88
C GLY A 613 -8.59 -11.91 -9.16
N ALA A 614 -7.76 -12.98 -9.05
CA ALA A 614 -7.34 -13.75 -10.21
C ALA A 614 -8.53 -14.38 -10.94
N GLU A 615 -8.50 -14.40 -12.26
CA GLU A 615 -9.51 -15.03 -13.09
C GLU A 615 -9.17 -16.49 -13.38
N ALA A 616 -10.20 -17.31 -13.69
CA ALA A 616 -10.03 -18.69 -14.05
C ALA A 616 -9.28 -18.83 -15.39
N VAL A 617 -8.29 -19.73 -15.42
CA VAL A 617 -7.49 -20.04 -16.62
C VAL A 617 -7.76 -21.46 -17.05
N GLN A 618 -8.05 -21.67 -18.32
CA GLN A 618 -8.26 -23.00 -18.87
C GLN A 618 -6.95 -23.63 -19.34
N ALA A 619 -6.75 -24.90 -19.00
CA ALA A 619 -5.60 -25.68 -19.46
C ALA A 619 -6.02 -27.10 -19.86
N LYS A 620 -5.29 -27.71 -20.80
CA LYS A 620 -5.49 -29.12 -21.14
C LYS A 620 -4.72 -29.98 -20.15
N LEU A 621 -5.43 -30.96 -19.56
CA LEU A 621 -4.86 -31.91 -18.62
C LEU A 621 -4.90 -33.32 -19.20
N SER A 622 -3.79 -34.07 -19.08
CA SER A 622 -3.74 -35.52 -19.39
C SER A 622 -4.04 -36.36 -18.17
N SER A 623 -3.85 -35.84 -16.95
CA SER A 623 -4.23 -36.47 -15.68
C SER A 623 -5.48 -35.80 -15.10
N GLN A 624 -6.49 -36.61 -14.70
CA GLN A 624 -7.78 -36.11 -14.23
C GLN A 624 -7.73 -35.73 -12.74
N PRO A 625 -7.95 -34.48 -12.35
CA PRO A 625 -8.14 -34.10 -10.95
C PRO A 625 -9.52 -34.52 -10.44
N ALA A 626 -9.69 -34.48 -9.12
CA ALA A 626 -11.04 -34.60 -8.55
C ALA A 626 -11.90 -33.38 -8.99
N VAL A 627 -13.20 -33.59 -9.18
CA VAL A 627 -14.14 -32.58 -9.68
C VAL A 627 -14.04 -31.23 -8.92
N TRP A 628 -13.86 -31.28 -7.59
CA TRP A 628 -13.73 -30.10 -6.74
C TRP A 628 -12.43 -29.33 -6.93
N ALA A 629 -11.43 -29.94 -7.55
CA ALA A 629 -10.09 -29.36 -7.76
C ALA A 629 -9.80 -29.02 -9.24
N ASP A 630 -10.73 -29.34 -10.14
CA ASP A 630 -10.49 -29.23 -11.59
C ASP A 630 -10.10 -27.82 -12.01
N GLU A 631 -10.89 -26.83 -11.63
CA GLU A 631 -10.62 -25.41 -11.91
C GLU A 631 -9.27 -24.94 -11.34
N ALA A 632 -8.98 -25.36 -10.10
CA ALA A 632 -7.72 -25.00 -9.45
C ALA A 632 -6.50 -25.63 -10.14
N VAL A 633 -6.58 -26.88 -10.56
CA VAL A 633 -5.49 -27.55 -11.29
C VAL A 633 -5.29 -26.92 -12.69
N GLN A 634 -6.38 -26.59 -13.38
CA GLN A 634 -6.30 -25.86 -14.65
C GLN A 634 -5.65 -24.49 -14.47
N PHE A 635 -5.98 -23.76 -13.40
CA PHE A 635 -5.33 -22.50 -13.05
C PHE A 635 -3.82 -22.66 -12.83
N MET A 636 -3.40 -23.66 -12.01
CA MET A 636 -1.98 -23.92 -11.76
C MET A 636 -1.19 -24.19 -13.03
N VAL A 637 -1.76 -24.99 -13.94
CA VAL A 637 -1.12 -25.33 -15.22
C VAL A 637 -1.15 -24.14 -16.17
N GLY A 638 -2.30 -23.52 -16.35
CA GLY A 638 -2.49 -22.41 -17.29
C GLY A 638 -1.68 -21.17 -16.90
N ALA A 639 -1.54 -20.90 -15.61
CA ALA A 639 -0.68 -19.86 -15.07
C ALA A 639 0.80 -20.28 -14.96
N GLY A 640 1.18 -21.52 -15.31
CA GLY A 640 2.56 -21.98 -15.22
C GLY A 640 3.10 -22.13 -13.81
N LEU A 641 2.25 -22.20 -12.79
CA LEU A 641 2.61 -22.32 -11.36
C LEU A 641 3.00 -23.77 -11.00
N HIS A 642 3.98 -24.29 -11.69
CA HIS A 642 4.49 -25.65 -11.49
C HIS A 642 5.97 -25.77 -11.88
N GLY A 643 6.64 -26.81 -11.42
CA GLY A 643 8.03 -27.11 -11.70
C GLY A 643 8.24 -27.93 -12.98
N PRO A 644 9.49 -28.32 -13.26
CA PRO A 644 9.86 -29.16 -14.39
C PRO A 644 9.32 -30.60 -14.28
N ASP A 645 8.73 -30.98 -13.17
CA ASP A 645 8.08 -32.25 -12.90
C ASP A 645 6.72 -32.40 -13.61
N VAL A 646 6.09 -31.32 -14.03
CA VAL A 646 4.89 -31.32 -14.86
C VAL A 646 5.30 -31.39 -16.32
N THR A 647 5.04 -32.52 -16.97
CA THR A 647 5.36 -32.72 -18.39
C THR A 647 4.16 -32.35 -19.27
N ILE A 648 4.45 -31.77 -20.43
CA ILE A 648 3.42 -31.42 -21.43
C ILE A 648 3.62 -32.32 -22.64
N ASP A 649 2.56 -33.03 -23.06
CA ASP A 649 2.58 -33.92 -24.19
C ASP A 649 2.56 -33.18 -25.55
N ALA A 650 2.67 -33.93 -26.64
CA ALA A 650 2.66 -33.38 -28.01
C ALA A 650 1.33 -32.68 -28.38
N ASN A 651 0.25 -32.90 -27.64
CA ASN A 651 -1.06 -32.26 -27.83
C ASN A 651 -1.26 -31.03 -26.92
N GLY A 652 -0.22 -30.67 -26.14
CA GLY A 652 -0.27 -29.58 -25.19
C GLY A 652 -1.02 -29.90 -23.90
N ALA A 653 -1.24 -31.18 -23.57
CA ALA A 653 -1.87 -31.60 -22.34
C ALA A 653 -0.84 -31.87 -21.23
N ALA A 654 -1.07 -31.32 -20.06
CA ALA A 654 -0.15 -31.40 -18.92
C ALA A 654 -0.46 -32.60 -18.02
N ASP A 655 0.59 -33.34 -17.65
CA ASP A 655 0.50 -34.37 -16.60
C ASP A 655 0.81 -33.73 -15.25
N TYR A 656 -0.22 -33.22 -14.59
CA TYR A 656 -0.11 -32.56 -13.29
C TYR A 656 -0.01 -33.53 -12.11
N ARG A 657 -0.41 -34.81 -12.29
CA ARG A 657 -0.44 -35.82 -11.24
C ARG A 657 -1.17 -35.35 -9.96
N PRO A 658 -2.45 -34.97 -10.04
CA PRO A 658 -3.15 -34.23 -8.99
C PRO A 658 -3.25 -34.94 -7.65
N SER A 659 -3.25 -36.29 -7.64
CA SER A 659 -3.37 -37.11 -6.43
C SER A 659 -2.04 -37.40 -5.73
N ASP A 660 -0.89 -37.08 -6.34
CA ASP A 660 0.41 -37.30 -5.74
C ASP A 660 0.63 -36.34 -4.57
N LYS A 661 1.47 -36.76 -3.62
CA LYS A 661 1.95 -35.90 -2.53
C LYS A 661 2.83 -34.82 -3.12
N LEU A 662 2.63 -33.57 -2.69
CA LEU A 662 3.48 -32.45 -3.07
C LEU A 662 4.81 -32.53 -2.33
N LEU A 663 5.93 -32.43 -3.06
CA LEU A 663 7.28 -32.39 -2.46
C LEU A 663 7.66 -30.97 -2.09
N ARG A 664 8.57 -30.79 -1.13
CA ARG A 664 9.06 -29.48 -0.67
C ARG A 664 9.66 -28.65 -1.82
N LYS A 665 10.46 -29.29 -2.71
CA LYS A 665 10.99 -28.62 -3.92
C LYS A 665 9.90 -28.12 -4.86
N GLU A 666 8.81 -28.87 -5.03
CA GLU A 666 7.70 -28.49 -5.89
C GLU A 666 6.91 -27.32 -5.28
N ALA A 667 6.73 -27.33 -3.94
CA ALA A 667 6.13 -26.21 -3.22
C ALA A 667 7.00 -24.94 -3.34
N ALA A 668 8.32 -25.06 -3.27
CA ALA A 668 9.23 -23.93 -3.47
C ALA A 668 9.06 -23.29 -4.85
N VAL A 669 8.99 -24.09 -5.91
CA VAL A 669 8.73 -23.59 -7.29
C VAL A 669 7.38 -22.91 -7.40
N ILE A 670 6.31 -23.47 -6.83
CA ILE A 670 4.97 -22.87 -6.87
C ILE A 670 5.01 -21.48 -6.27
N TYR A 671 5.58 -21.32 -5.07
CA TYR A 671 5.67 -20.03 -4.39
C TYR A 671 6.63 -19.06 -5.08
N ALA A 672 7.79 -19.54 -5.56
CA ALA A 672 8.72 -18.71 -6.32
C ALA A 672 8.06 -18.11 -7.56
N LYS A 673 7.37 -18.95 -8.33
CA LYS A 673 6.67 -18.50 -9.54
C LYS A 673 5.46 -17.62 -9.22
N LEU A 674 4.74 -17.89 -8.14
CA LEU A 674 3.64 -17.03 -7.70
C LEU A 674 4.13 -15.60 -7.43
N ILE A 675 5.27 -15.46 -6.74
CA ILE A 675 5.89 -14.16 -6.48
C ILE A 675 6.42 -13.55 -7.79
N GLN A 676 7.19 -14.32 -8.58
CA GLN A 676 7.78 -13.83 -9.83
C GLN A 676 6.72 -13.42 -10.86
N GLN A 677 5.57 -14.09 -10.92
CA GLN A 677 4.48 -13.71 -11.81
C GLN A 677 3.68 -12.49 -11.32
N SER A 678 3.66 -12.25 -10.02
CA SER A 678 3.17 -10.97 -9.49
C SER A 678 4.09 -9.80 -9.86
N LEU A 679 5.32 -10.10 -10.33
CA LEU A 679 6.28 -9.13 -10.85
C LEU A 679 6.10 -8.82 -12.36
N VAL A 680 5.26 -9.55 -13.10
CA VAL A 680 5.18 -9.47 -14.57
C VAL A 680 3.75 -9.18 -15.07
N ARG A 681 2.84 -8.73 -14.21
CA ARG A 681 1.46 -8.42 -14.61
C ARG A 681 1.18 -6.94 -14.65
#